data_6bafb1afc65583b70b580ea8f9b659ea
#
_entry.id   6bafb1afc65583b70b580ea8f9b659ea
#
_cell.length_a   1.000
_cell.length_b   1.000
_cell.length_c   1.000
_cell.angle_alpha   90.00
_cell.angle_beta   90.00
_cell.angle_gamma   90.00
#
_symmetry.space_group_name_H-M   'P 1'
#
loop_
_entity.id
_entity.type
_entity.pdbx_description
1 polymer ?
#
loop_
_entity_poly.entity_id
_entity_poly.type
_entity_poly.pdbx_seq_one_letter_code
_entity_poly.pdbx_strand_id
1 'polypeptide(L)'
;MANFPVQVILDSDKYIQEVLPHPGGSRKDFYSGKNELFSSHKERITTQLDSVSAAFSENPYSSIGYTKIRLITNAWAKSHRPLGKIFTTDNGCTMVGGLRQGEMLVRLSAESATSIKNGIVENAEDEPRRSPNKEGVLVDRPSEWRCEVGTIDSIIPYGAEDKLKITSEDIRSWIERYGTCQLLIELFDRPIPQQNWDTLMEEEYKLQSSFINGLKTHTGLCIYRSKVLSSDTKFILLLTDKEDVTVSLFDSIQHNSTSEVTHNIEKYVSLLEFISGHPIVKSIDIVPIVESHPIPSFNINGTEELIIPQPSAESDYPTIAVVDTGISAIYKPWIVDDWDNISVNMRDTTHGTFITGLLVNGQLLNSVSVCQDPDGCKIIDLCMLPKEDKFSSVYPNSLDDFLGELNVAIPTILSRTDVRIFNLSMNIRCTRLSSDYGEFAKALDELAVKYNIVFVISAGNLITSRSEWSDNPIDNITEWNKRDDDIVYMPAESCRNISVGALNPTNNGLTSYSCRGKGSTLTVKPDFVHIGGLGYIDPEIGTGLYSVDNNSNITYNCGTSFSAPLVAKTMALVEKQIEGTVSRETLIALMVQNSNIPSAFDRPEYRTMLKELIGYGMPTSAHKILNGNEHSINLVFASRIKPKKEMVFEFMWPQCLIRDNKCYGDVKITLVSTPTIDYNYGDEMIRGNLNVTLSQTKDNGTSQYYLKPLYKDEAVREHGEYEWQLINENMKWQPIKVYHKEFKRGTTHYSPWKLRVSREDRDFNVVDNEGIPFTIIMTISDTSLEANVYDEIRQTLVAQGVQISDIQTAARITQRI
;
A
#
# COMPACT_ATOMS: atom_id res chain seq x y z
N MET A 1 28.11 19.97 22.02
CA MET A 1 27.17 18.97 22.56
C MET A 1 27.67 17.60 22.16
N ALA A 2 27.58 16.61 23.02
CA ALA A 2 27.89 15.26 22.65
C ALA A 2 26.89 14.82 21.55
N ASN A 3 27.37 14.14 20.53
CA ASN A 3 26.56 13.68 19.40
C ASN A 3 26.31 12.17 19.54
N PHE A 4 25.06 11.74 19.48
CA PHE A 4 24.60 10.35 19.61
C PHE A 4 23.89 9.90 18.34
N PRO A 5 24.61 9.75 17.22
CA PRO A 5 24.01 9.41 15.94
C PRO A 5 23.45 8.00 15.92
N VAL A 6 22.44 7.79 15.08
CA VAL A 6 21.93 6.45 14.77
C VAL A 6 23.07 5.57 14.25
N GLN A 7 23.15 4.34 14.72
CA GLN A 7 24.21 3.38 14.37
C GLN A 7 23.72 2.37 13.34
N VAL A 8 24.49 2.13 12.30
CA VAL A 8 24.20 1.13 11.26
C VAL A 8 25.03 -0.11 11.51
N ILE A 9 24.38 -1.26 11.52
CA ILE A 9 25.04 -2.57 11.52
C ILE A 9 25.46 -2.86 10.08
N LEU A 10 26.77 -2.82 9.86
CA LEU A 10 27.34 -3.11 8.55
C LEU A 10 27.27 -4.62 8.26
N ASP A 11 27.15 -4.98 6.98
CA ASP A 11 27.08 -6.37 6.54
C ASP A 11 25.98 -7.20 7.24
N SER A 12 24.77 -6.66 7.35
CA SER A 12 23.60 -7.37 7.93
C SER A 12 23.35 -8.74 7.30
N ASP A 13 23.83 -8.97 6.08
CA ASP A 13 23.77 -10.24 5.36
C ASP A 13 24.51 -11.39 6.08
N LYS A 14 25.51 -11.09 6.91
CA LYS A 14 26.22 -12.09 7.72
C LYS A 14 25.32 -12.80 8.72
N TYR A 15 24.21 -12.20 9.09
CA TYR A 15 23.26 -12.72 10.05
C TYR A 15 22.13 -13.52 9.38
N ILE A 16 22.15 -13.67 8.04
CA ILE A 16 21.17 -14.45 7.29
C ILE A 16 21.57 -15.92 7.28
N GLN A 17 20.65 -16.76 7.69
CA GLN A 17 20.83 -18.21 7.77
C GLN A 17 19.66 -18.97 7.15
N GLU A 18 19.81 -20.27 6.96
CA GLU A 18 18.74 -21.15 6.50
C GLU A 18 17.75 -21.46 7.60
N VAL A 19 16.47 -21.46 7.26
CA VAL A 19 15.42 -21.95 8.16
C VAL A 19 15.40 -23.47 8.09
N LEU A 20 15.52 -24.12 9.23
CA LEU A 20 15.34 -25.57 9.31
C LEU A 20 13.89 -25.94 8.97
N PRO A 21 13.65 -26.91 8.08
CA PRO A 21 12.30 -27.32 7.75
C PRO A 21 11.56 -27.81 8.99
N HIS A 22 10.41 -27.20 9.26
CA HIS A 22 9.49 -27.77 10.24
C HIS A 22 8.57 -28.76 9.53
N PRO A 23 8.31 -29.94 10.10
CA PRO A 23 7.31 -30.86 9.55
C PRO A 23 5.96 -30.15 9.48
N GLY A 24 5.33 -30.17 8.31
CA GLY A 24 4.00 -29.59 8.10
C GLY A 24 2.99 -30.23 9.05
N GLY A 25 2.05 -29.43 9.57
CA GLY A 25 0.90 -29.94 10.29
C GLY A 25 -0.05 -30.73 9.39
N SER A 26 -0.84 -31.63 9.97
CA SER A 26 -1.95 -32.29 9.25
C SER A 26 -3.02 -31.25 8.87
N ARG A 27 -3.69 -31.46 7.72
CA ARG A 27 -4.85 -30.64 7.33
C ARG A 27 -5.96 -30.79 8.38
N LYS A 28 -6.66 -29.69 8.63
CA LYS A 28 -7.76 -29.64 9.61
C LYS A 28 -9.07 -30.08 8.98
N ASP A 29 -9.77 -31.02 9.60
CA ASP A 29 -11.18 -31.31 9.27
C ASP A 29 -12.08 -30.35 10.06
N PHE A 30 -12.72 -29.41 9.36
CA PHE A 30 -13.65 -28.43 9.96
C PHE A 30 -15.01 -29.02 10.31
N TYR A 31 -15.26 -30.25 9.88
CA TYR A 31 -16.47 -31.04 10.17
C TYR A 31 -16.20 -32.22 11.11
N SER A 32 -15.07 -32.21 11.82
CA SER A 32 -14.76 -33.27 12.79
C SER A 32 -15.90 -33.43 13.80
N GLY A 33 -16.41 -34.65 13.94
CA GLY A 33 -17.56 -34.96 14.79
C GLY A 33 -18.94 -34.49 14.27
N LYS A 34 -19.03 -34.00 13.04
CA LYS A 34 -20.24 -33.45 12.41
C LYS A 34 -20.52 -34.08 11.04
N ASN A 35 -20.52 -35.42 10.98
CA ASN A 35 -20.54 -36.15 9.69
C ASN A 35 -21.81 -35.88 8.86
N GLU A 36 -22.99 -35.78 9.46
CA GLU A 36 -24.23 -35.46 8.75
C GLU A 36 -24.21 -34.08 8.11
N LEU A 37 -23.66 -33.09 8.84
CA LEU A 37 -23.47 -31.74 8.29
C LEU A 37 -22.45 -31.74 7.13
N PHE A 38 -21.42 -32.57 7.22
CA PHE A 38 -20.46 -32.72 6.11
C PHE A 38 -21.10 -33.33 4.86
N SER A 39 -21.93 -34.37 5.02
CA SER A 39 -22.63 -35.00 3.88
C SER A 39 -23.52 -34.00 3.14
N SER A 40 -24.31 -33.22 3.89
CA SER A 40 -25.15 -32.15 3.31
C SER A 40 -24.31 -31.05 2.67
N HIS A 41 -23.17 -30.70 3.29
CA HIS A 41 -22.25 -29.72 2.73
C HIS A 41 -21.60 -30.22 1.41
N LYS A 42 -21.15 -31.46 1.38
CA LYS A 42 -20.59 -32.13 0.19
C LYS A 42 -21.61 -32.13 -0.95
N GLU A 43 -22.86 -32.48 -0.68
CA GLU A 43 -23.95 -32.45 -1.67
C GLU A 43 -24.14 -31.02 -2.23
N ARG A 44 -24.12 -30.00 -1.39
CA ARG A 44 -24.22 -28.60 -1.79
C ARG A 44 -23.05 -28.20 -2.72
N ILE A 45 -21.81 -28.54 -2.37
CA ILE A 45 -20.63 -28.23 -3.17
C ILE A 45 -20.66 -28.95 -4.51
N THR A 46 -21.06 -30.22 -4.54
CA THR A 46 -21.18 -30.97 -5.81
C THR A 46 -22.29 -30.43 -6.71
N THR A 47 -23.42 -29.98 -6.14
CA THR A 47 -24.50 -29.30 -6.87
C THR A 47 -24.02 -27.96 -7.46
N GLN A 48 -23.20 -27.19 -6.75
CA GLN A 48 -22.62 -25.96 -7.26
C GLN A 48 -21.66 -26.22 -8.43
N LEU A 49 -20.88 -27.30 -8.37
CA LEU A 49 -20.02 -27.71 -9.51
C LEU A 49 -20.85 -28.13 -10.74
N ASP A 50 -22.01 -28.75 -10.56
CA ASP A 50 -22.94 -29.00 -11.69
C ASP A 50 -23.43 -27.70 -12.30
N SER A 51 -23.77 -26.71 -11.47
CA SER A 51 -24.18 -25.38 -11.95
C SER A 51 -23.07 -24.66 -12.71
N VAL A 52 -21.81 -24.77 -12.24
CA VAL A 52 -20.64 -24.23 -12.95
C VAL A 52 -20.44 -24.92 -14.29
N SER A 53 -20.50 -26.27 -14.32
CA SER A 53 -20.36 -27.06 -15.56
C SER A 53 -21.43 -26.69 -16.57
N ALA A 54 -22.69 -26.57 -16.13
CA ALA A 54 -23.80 -26.16 -16.99
C ALA A 54 -23.62 -24.75 -17.55
N ALA A 55 -23.30 -23.76 -16.68
CA ALA A 55 -23.08 -22.38 -17.08
C ALA A 55 -21.97 -22.23 -18.13
N PHE A 56 -20.89 -23.02 -18.00
CA PHE A 56 -19.77 -22.96 -18.94
C PHE A 56 -20.09 -23.72 -20.24
N SER A 57 -20.84 -24.84 -20.18
CA SER A 57 -21.28 -25.54 -21.36
C SER A 57 -22.28 -24.76 -22.22
N GLU A 58 -23.12 -23.95 -21.59
CA GLU A 58 -24.11 -23.10 -22.25
C GLU A 58 -23.55 -21.75 -22.74
N ASN A 59 -22.31 -21.41 -22.35
CA ASN A 59 -21.70 -20.14 -22.74
C ASN A 59 -21.41 -20.12 -24.26
N PRO A 60 -21.87 -19.08 -25.00
CA PRO A 60 -21.74 -19.07 -26.48
C PRO A 60 -20.31 -18.83 -26.95
N TYR A 61 -19.40 -18.43 -26.08
CA TYR A 61 -18.04 -18.06 -26.48
C TYR A 61 -17.00 -19.17 -26.26
N SER A 62 -17.12 -19.93 -25.16
CA SER A 62 -16.20 -21.05 -24.84
C SER A 62 -16.74 -21.85 -23.65
N SER A 63 -16.37 -23.12 -23.54
CA SER A 63 -16.60 -23.93 -22.34
C SER A 63 -15.58 -23.69 -21.24
N ILE A 64 -14.59 -22.81 -21.45
CA ILE A 64 -13.67 -22.31 -20.44
C ILE A 64 -14.29 -21.11 -19.76
N GLY A 65 -14.24 -21.10 -18.43
CA GLY A 65 -14.71 -19.99 -17.63
C GLY A 65 -13.88 -19.80 -16.36
N TYR A 66 -14.29 -18.82 -15.59
CA TYR A 66 -13.65 -18.47 -14.31
C TYR A 66 -14.65 -18.65 -13.20
N THR A 67 -14.18 -19.15 -12.08
CA THR A 67 -15.01 -19.51 -10.93
C THR A 67 -14.47 -18.86 -9.68
N LYS A 68 -15.37 -18.32 -8.90
CA LYS A 68 -15.11 -17.73 -7.62
C LYS A 68 -15.30 -18.80 -6.55
N ILE A 69 -14.20 -19.13 -5.85
CA ILE A 69 -14.18 -20.07 -4.74
C ILE A 69 -14.09 -19.27 -3.45
N ARG A 70 -15.15 -19.27 -2.67
CA ARG A 70 -15.16 -18.65 -1.37
C ARG A 70 -14.84 -19.69 -0.30
N LEU A 71 -13.92 -19.38 0.59
CA LEU A 71 -13.56 -20.22 1.71
C LEU A 71 -14.38 -19.86 2.96
N ILE A 72 -14.66 -20.86 3.79
CA ILE A 72 -15.18 -20.56 5.13
C ILE A 72 -14.16 -19.70 5.88
N THR A 73 -14.63 -18.77 6.70
CA THR A 73 -13.78 -17.75 7.34
C THR A 73 -12.58 -18.38 8.10
N ASN A 74 -12.81 -19.50 8.77
CA ASN A 74 -11.77 -20.19 9.53
C ASN A 74 -10.72 -20.92 8.67
N ALA A 75 -10.92 -21.01 7.36
CA ALA A 75 -10.03 -21.71 6.43
C ALA A 75 -9.19 -20.77 5.54
N TRP A 76 -9.10 -19.48 5.86
CA TRP A 76 -8.33 -18.52 5.02
C TRP A 76 -6.82 -18.74 5.04
N ALA A 77 -6.28 -19.41 6.07
CA ALA A 77 -4.86 -19.72 6.14
C ALA A 77 -4.42 -20.61 4.96
N LYS A 78 -3.21 -20.34 4.45
CA LYS A 78 -2.58 -21.09 3.35
C LYS A 78 -2.67 -22.62 3.51
N SER A 79 -2.46 -23.12 4.73
CA SER A 79 -2.45 -24.55 5.03
C SER A 79 -3.82 -25.24 4.87
N HIS A 80 -4.89 -24.47 4.77
CA HIS A 80 -6.26 -24.99 4.69
C HIS A 80 -6.87 -24.88 3.29
N ARG A 81 -6.21 -24.17 2.36
CA ARG A 81 -6.75 -23.98 1.01
C ARG A 81 -6.87 -25.28 0.23
N PRO A 82 -7.95 -25.45 -0.58
CA PRO A 82 -8.25 -26.68 -1.29
C PRO A 82 -7.41 -26.84 -2.58
N LEU A 83 -6.07 -26.80 -2.44
CA LEU A 83 -5.11 -26.75 -3.53
C LEU A 83 -4.26 -28.02 -3.66
N GLY A 84 -4.52 -29.03 -2.85
CA GLY A 84 -3.76 -30.28 -2.90
C GLY A 84 -4.48 -31.40 -3.64
N LYS A 85 -5.82 -31.36 -3.69
CA LYS A 85 -6.66 -32.40 -4.32
C LYS A 85 -7.73 -31.84 -5.22
N ILE A 86 -8.36 -30.70 -4.88
CA ILE A 86 -9.54 -30.20 -5.58
C ILE A 86 -9.13 -29.29 -6.74
N PHE A 87 -8.56 -28.13 -6.46
CA PHE A 87 -8.21 -27.15 -7.48
C PHE A 87 -6.73 -27.27 -7.87
N THR A 88 -6.38 -28.35 -8.54
CA THR A 88 -5.03 -28.67 -8.99
C THR A 88 -4.91 -28.55 -10.51
N THR A 89 -3.69 -28.39 -11.00
CA THR A 89 -3.40 -28.45 -12.45
C THR A 89 -3.76 -29.81 -13.06
N ASP A 90 -3.63 -30.90 -12.30
CA ASP A 90 -4.01 -32.24 -12.74
C ASP A 90 -5.52 -32.35 -12.97
N ASN A 91 -6.33 -31.57 -12.27
CA ASN A 91 -7.78 -31.46 -12.49
C ASN A 91 -8.14 -30.39 -13.52
N GLY A 92 -7.18 -29.87 -14.28
CA GLY A 92 -7.41 -28.84 -15.31
C GLY A 92 -7.72 -27.46 -14.72
N CYS A 93 -7.28 -27.18 -13.50
CA CYS A 93 -7.50 -25.91 -12.83
C CYS A 93 -6.26 -25.03 -12.88
N THR A 94 -6.46 -23.74 -13.14
CA THR A 94 -5.40 -22.73 -13.03
C THR A 94 -5.85 -21.64 -12.09
N MET A 95 -5.06 -21.38 -11.04
CA MET A 95 -5.28 -20.23 -10.18
C MET A 95 -4.91 -18.95 -10.93
N VAL A 96 -5.83 -17.99 -11.02
CA VAL A 96 -5.65 -16.73 -11.76
C VAL A 96 -5.71 -15.50 -10.87
N GLY A 97 -6.02 -15.66 -9.58
CA GLY A 97 -6.05 -14.54 -8.64
C GLY A 97 -7.03 -14.73 -7.48
N GLY A 98 -7.52 -13.63 -6.97
CA GLY A 98 -8.52 -13.52 -5.92
C GLY A 98 -9.18 -12.15 -5.94
N LEU A 99 -10.24 -11.96 -5.15
CA LEU A 99 -10.94 -10.68 -5.04
C LEU A 99 -10.87 -10.15 -3.62
N ARG A 100 -11.47 -10.89 -2.70
CA ARG A 100 -11.53 -10.56 -1.27
C ARG A 100 -10.66 -11.52 -0.47
N GLN A 101 -10.45 -11.22 0.79
CA GLN A 101 -9.81 -12.15 1.71
C GLN A 101 -10.56 -13.48 1.73
N GLY A 102 -9.83 -14.59 1.50
CA GLY A 102 -10.42 -15.92 1.47
C GLY A 102 -11.24 -16.24 0.21
N GLU A 103 -11.13 -15.45 -0.85
CA GLU A 103 -11.70 -15.73 -2.16
C GLU A 103 -10.59 -16.03 -3.16
N MET A 104 -10.78 -17.10 -3.93
CA MET A 104 -9.86 -17.55 -4.97
C MET A 104 -10.57 -17.48 -6.32
N LEU A 105 -9.86 -17.03 -7.35
CA LEU A 105 -10.32 -17.11 -8.74
C LEU A 105 -9.59 -18.24 -9.46
N VAL A 106 -10.37 -19.18 -9.99
CA VAL A 106 -9.87 -20.38 -10.66
C VAL A 106 -10.42 -20.44 -12.08
N ARG A 107 -9.53 -20.59 -13.05
CA ARG A 107 -9.88 -20.92 -14.44
C ARG A 107 -10.04 -22.41 -14.57
N LEU A 108 -11.15 -22.87 -15.14
CA LEU A 108 -11.42 -24.27 -15.43
C LEU A 108 -12.42 -24.40 -16.59
N SER A 109 -12.52 -25.61 -17.15
CA SER A 109 -13.53 -25.94 -18.15
C SER A 109 -14.76 -26.62 -17.55
N ALA A 110 -15.85 -26.70 -18.31
CA ALA A 110 -17.04 -27.48 -17.93
C ALA A 110 -16.70 -28.93 -17.60
N GLU A 111 -15.77 -29.51 -18.37
CA GLU A 111 -15.29 -30.89 -18.16
C GLU A 111 -14.50 -31.04 -16.87
N SER A 112 -13.62 -30.05 -16.59
CA SER A 112 -12.86 -30.00 -15.33
C SER A 112 -13.78 -29.90 -14.10
N ALA A 113 -14.82 -29.06 -14.16
CA ALA A 113 -15.83 -28.98 -13.08
C ALA A 113 -16.51 -30.32 -12.82
N THR A 114 -16.88 -31.04 -13.88
CA THR A 114 -17.49 -32.38 -13.78
C THR A 114 -16.50 -33.40 -13.19
N SER A 115 -15.24 -33.37 -13.63
CA SER A 115 -14.19 -34.25 -13.11
C SER A 115 -13.94 -34.03 -11.62
N ILE A 116 -13.85 -32.76 -11.18
CA ILE A 116 -13.71 -32.41 -9.76
C ILE A 116 -14.88 -32.92 -8.94
N LYS A 117 -16.12 -32.72 -9.42
CA LYS A 117 -17.32 -33.23 -8.75
C LYS A 117 -17.21 -34.73 -8.52
N ASN A 118 -16.88 -35.50 -9.58
CA ASN A 118 -16.74 -36.95 -9.49
C ASN A 118 -15.65 -37.35 -8.50
N GLY A 119 -14.50 -36.67 -8.51
CA GLY A 119 -13.42 -36.85 -7.54
C GLY A 119 -13.86 -36.62 -6.09
N ILE A 120 -14.69 -35.59 -5.84
CA ILE A 120 -15.25 -35.30 -4.52
C ILE A 120 -16.20 -36.42 -4.09
N VAL A 121 -17.09 -36.88 -4.98
CA VAL A 121 -18.07 -37.94 -4.68
C VAL A 121 -17.37 -39.24 -4.30
N GLU A 122 -16.32 -39.61 -5.05
CA GLU A 122 -15.58 -40.86 -4.87
C GLU A 122 -14.63 -40.83 -3.66
N ASN A 123 -13.98 -39.71 -3.37
CA ASN A 123 -12.82 -39.66 -2.46
C ASN A 123 -13.04 -38.87 -1.18
N ALA A 124 -14.09 -38.03 -1.07
CA ALA A 124 -14.41 -37.32 0.17
C ALA A 124 -15.43 -38.16 0.98
N GLU A 125 -14.94 -39.00 1.85
CA GLU A 125 -15.77 -39.87 2.67
C GLU A 125 -16.67 -39.08 3.64
N ASP A 126 -17.90 -39.56 3.86
CA ASP A 126 -18.85 -38.96 4.80
C ASP A 126 -18.48 -39.27 6.25
N GLU A 127 -17.88 -40.43 6.51
CA GLU A 127 -17.33 -40.82 7.81
C GLU A 127 -15.82 -41.09 7.71
N PRO A 128 -15.00 -40.37 8.51
CA PRO A 128 -13.56 -40.64 8.53
C PRO A 128 -13.22 -42.04 9.06
N ARG A 129 -12.18 -42.63 8.45
CA ARG A 129 -11.63 -43.88 9.01
C ARG A 129 -11.06 -43.65 10.39
N ARG A 130 -11.16 -44.63 11.29
CA ARG A 130 -10.57 -44.57 12.62
C ARG A 130 -9.35 -45.45 12.72
N SER A 131 -8.31 -44.91 13.33
CA SER A 131 -7.09 -45.66 13.67
C SER A 131 -6.52 -45.22 15.00
N PRO A 132 -5.80 -46.12 15.73
CA PRO A 132 -5.19 -45.72 16.99
C PRO A 132 -4.08 -44.69 16.80
N ASN A 133 -4.00 -43.72 17.70
CA ASN A 133 -2.87 -42.80 17.81
C ASN A 133 -1.70 -43.48 18.55
N LYS A 134 -0.62 -42.74 18.83
CA LYS A 134 0.57 -43.26 19.56
C LYS A 134 0.27 -43.73 20.99
N GLU A 135 -0.83 -43.31 21.55
CA GLU A 135 -1.30 -43.66 22.91
C GLU A 135 -2.35 -44.78 22.86
N GLY A 136 -2.66 -45.36 21.69
CA GLY A 136 -3.62 -46.41 21.51
C GLY A 136 -5.11 -45.94 21.44
N VAL A 137 -5.35 -44.62 21.46
CA VAL A 137 -6.71 -44.08 21.38
C VAL A 137 -7.16 -44.03 19.93
N LEU A 138 -8.37 -44.53 19.62
CA LEU A 138 -8.96 -44.43 18.30
C LEU A 138 -9.30 -42.98 17.97
N VAL A 139 -8.65 -42.44 16.92
CA VAL A 139 -8.87 -41.09 16.42
C VAL A 139 -9.31 -41.14 14.96
N ASP A 140 -10.12 -40.16 14.56
CA ASP A 140 -10.56 -39.99 13.17
C ASP A 140 -9.36 -39.62 12.27
N ARG A 141 -9.34 -40.19 11.09
CA ARG A 141 -8.33 -39.96 10.04
C ARG A 141 -9.04 -39.52 8.75
N PRO A 142 -9.42 -38.26 8.65
CA PRO A 142 -10.09 -37.73 7.47
C PRO A 142 -9.15 -37.75 6.27
N SER A 143 -9.70 -38.01 5.07
CA SER A 143 -8.95 -37.86 3.82
C SER A 143 -8.63 -36.39 3.55
N GLU A 144 -7.62 -36.14 2.72
CA GLU A 144 -7.35 -34.77 2.25
C GLU A 144 -8.52 -34.21 1.45
N TRP A 145 -9.22 -35.03 0.66
CA TRP A 145 -10.43 -34.64 -0.05
C TRP A 145 -11.52 -34.11 0.87
N ARG A 146 -11.82 -34.84 1.96
CA ARG A 146 -12.78 -34.42 2.96
C ARG A 146 -12.35 -33.11 3.64
N CYS A 147 -11.08 -33.00 4.02
CA CYS A 147 -10.55 -31.79 4.64
C CYS A 147 -10.69 -30.58 3.69
N GLU A 148 -10.35 -30.73 2.41
CA GLU A 148 -10.42 -29.66 1.42
C GLU A 148 -11.86 -29.26 1.08
N VAL A 149 -12.77 -30.22 0.87
CA VAL A 149 -14.20 -29.92 0.69
C VAL A 149 -14.75 -29.10 1.86
N GLY A 150 -14.39 -29.50 3.09
CA GLY A 150 -14.82 -28.82 4.31
C GLY A 150 -14.31 -27.37 4.46
N THR A 151 -13.36 -26.93 3.62
CA THR A 151 -12.88 -25.54 3.63
C THR A 151 -13.66 -24.60 2.72
N ILE A 152 -14.41 -25.14 1.76
CA ILE A 152 -15.10 -24.36 0.73
C ILE A 152 -16.44 -23.91 1.28
N ASP A 153 -16.71 -22.61 1.26
CA ASP A 153 -18.05 -22.09 1.54
C ASP A 153 -18.95 -22.14 0.32
N SER A 154 -18.45 -21.65 -0.83
CA SER A 154 -19.24 -21.66 -2.07
C SER A 154 -18.35 -21.68 -3.31
N ILE A 155 -18.93 -22.23 -4.40
CA ILE A 155 -18.35 -22.26 -5.75
C ILE A 155 -19.35 -21.61 -6.69
N ILE A 156 -18.98 -20.47 -7.30
CA ILE A 156 -19.90 -19.65 -8.09
C ILE A 156 -19.20 -19.25 -9.40
N PRO A 157 -19.85 -19.36 -10.58
CA PRO A 157 -19.32 -18.79 -11.80
C PRO A 157 -19.01 -17.31 -11.65
N TYR A 158 -17.89 -16.85 -12.21
CA TYR A 158 -17.55 -15.44 -12.27
C TYR A 158 -18.32 -14.80 -13.42
N GLY A 159 -19.37 -14.07 -13.09
CA GLY A 159 -20.36 -13.55 -14.04
C GLY A 159 -20.25 -12.05 -14.32
N ALA A 160 -21.20 -11.55 -15.10
CA ALA A 160 -21.27 -10.13 -15.49
C ALA A 160 -21.34 -9.20 -14.28
N GLU A 161 -22.06 -9.58 -13.21
CA GLU A 161 -22.19 -8.77 -11.98
C GLU A 161 -20.86 -8.60 -11.25
N ASP A 162 -19.94 -9.55 -11.35
CA ASP A 162 -18.62 -9.47 -10.73
C ASP A 162 -17.68 -8.54 -11.53
N LYS A 163 -17.92 -8.39 -12.83
CA LYS A 163 -17.06 -7.62 -13.74
C LYS A 163 -17.42 -6.15 -13.82
N LEU A 164 -18.73 -5.86 -13.82
CA LEU A 164 -19.26 -4.51 -13.94
C LEU A 164 -19.16 -3.76 -12.61
N LYS A 165 -18.28 -2.77 -12.57
CA LYS A 165 -18.17 -1.83 -11.43
C LYS A 165 -18.97 -0.54 -11.69
N ILE A 166 -19.58 -0.43 -12.84
CA ILE A 166 -20.26 0.78 -13.34
C ILE A 166 -21.62 0.43 -13.94
N THR A 167 -22.51 1.40 -13.91
CA THR A 167 -23.81 1.35 -14.56
C THR A 167 -23.87 2.28 -15.77
N SER A 168 -24.91 2.13 -16.61
CA SER A 168 -25.16 3.07 -17.70
C SER A 168 -25.45 4.50 -17.20
N GLU A 169 -25.99 4.63 -16.00
CA GLU A 169 -26.23 5.94 -15.36
C GLU A 169 -24.93 6.60 -14.92
N ASP A 170 -23.96 5.81 -14.43
CA ASP A 170 -22.62 6.34 -14.12
C ASP A 170 -21.94 6.87 -15.38
N ILE A 171 -22.05 6.15 -16.51
CA ILE A 171 -21.52 6.62 -17.81
C ILE A 171 -22.18 7.91 -18.24
N ARG A 172 -23.53 8.01 -18.14
CA ARG A 172 -24.26 9.21 -18.48
C ARG A 172 -23.81 10.39 -17.65
N SER A 173 -23.80 10.23 -16.34
CA SER A 173 -23.37 11.26 -15.39
C SER A 173 -21.93 11.71 -15.67
N TRP A 174 -21.07 10.77 -16.05
CA TRP A 174 -19.68 11.04 -16.38
C TRP A 174 -19.54 11.88 -17.66
N ILE A 175 -20.26 11.51 -18.71
CA ILE A 175 -20.28 12.26 -19.98
C ILE A 175 -20.85 13.67 -19.77
N GLU A 176 -21.95 13.82 -19.02
CA GLU A 176 -22.56 15.11 -18.71
C GLU A 176 -21.60 16.03 -17.94
N ARG A 177 -20.84 15.47 -17.03
CA ARG A 177 -19.91 16.25 -16.19
C ARG A 177 -18.60 16.60 -16.89
N TYR A 178 -18.02 15.65 -17.62
CA TYR A 178 -16.66 15.77 -18.14
C TYR A 178 -16.58 15.85 -19.67
N GLY A 179 -17.69 15.65 -20.38
CA GLY A 179 -17.72 15.65 -21.85
C GLY A 179 -16.99 14.46 -22.49
N THR A 180 -16.55 13.47 -21.70
CA THR A 180 -15.82 12.28 -22.16
C THR A 180 -16.15 11.07 -21.28
N CYS A 181 -16.03 9.87 -21.82
CA CYS A 181 -16.09 8.64 -21.05
C CYS A 181 -15.24 7.58 -21.73
N GLN A 182 -14.22 7.11 -21.03
CA GLN A 182 -13.37 6.01 -21.45
C GLN A 182 -13.55 4.85 -20.49
N LEU A 183 -13.65 3.64 -21.03
CA LEU A 183 -13.75 2.43 -20.21
C LEU A 183 -12.38 1.80 -20.09
N LEU A 184 -12.03 1.38 -18.88
CA LEU A 184 -10.87 0.54 -18.59
C LEU A 184 -11.36 -0.90 -18.46
N ILE A 185 -10.87 -1.79 -19.31
CA ILE A 185 -11.11 -3.22 -19.14
C ILE A 185 -9.83 -3.96 -18.76
N GLU A 186 -9.98 -4.93 -17.88
CA GLU A 186 -8.94 -5.92 -17.57
C GLU A 186 -9.39 -7.28 -18.05
N LEU A 187 -8.50 -8.01 -18.69
CA LEU A 187 -8.73 -9.37 -19.14
C LEU A 187 -8.02 -10.37 -18.19
N PHE A 188 -8.56 -11.57 -18.07
CA PHE A 188 -7.89 -12.65 -17.32
C PHE A 188 -6.64 -13.14 -18.01
N ASP A 189 -6.67 -13.22 -19.32
CA ASP A 189 -5.57 -13.72 -20.15
C ASP A 189 -5.16 -12.66 -21.17
N ARG A 190 -3.89 -12.67 -21.51
CA ARG A 190 -3.35 -11.82 -22.57
C ARG A 190 -4.01 -12.19 -23.92
N PRO A 191 -4.48 -11.19 -24.70
CA PRO A 191 -4.91 -11.47 -26.06
C PRO A 191 -3.79 -12.07 -26.90
N ILE A 192 -4.12 -13.08 -27.68
CA ILE A 192 -3.17 -13.79 -28.53
C ILE A 192 -3.30 -13.28 -29.96
N PRO A 193 -2.19 -12.84 -30.61
CA PRO A 193 -2.23 -12.39 -32.00
C PRO A 193 -2.78 -13.47 -32.94
N GLN A 194 -3.60 -13.06 -33.92
CA GLN A 194 -4.29 -13.95 -34.84
C GLN A 194 -3.34 -14.93 -35.54
N GLN A 195 -2.12 -14.53 -35.84
CA GLN A 195 -1.08 -15.37 -36.45
C GLN A 195 -0.67 -16.57 -35.58
N ASN A 196 -0.98 -16.57 -34.29
CA ASN A 196 -0.64 -17.64 -33.35
C ASN A 196 -1.86 -18.50 -32.97
N TRP A 197 -3.02 -18.27 -33.56
CA TRP A 197 -4.24 -18.99 -33.19
C TRP A 197 -4.19 -20.48 -33.57
N ASP A 198 -3.44 -20.84 -34.58
CA ASP A 198 -3.26 -22.24 -34.99
C ASP A 198 -2.58 -23.11 -33.92
N THR A 199 -1.97 -22.50 -32.93
CA THR A 199 -1.32 -23.21 -31.81
C THR A 199 -2.25 -23.44 -30.62
N LEU A 200 -3.45 -22.87 -30.63
CA LEU A 200 -4.39 -22.94 -29.52
C LEU A 200 -5.24 -24.21 -29.57
N MET A 201 -5.62 -24.68 -28.38
CA MET A 201 -6.69 -25.69 -28.28
C MET A 201 -8.03 -25.08 -28.73
N GLU A 202 -8.96 -25.90 -29.14
CA GLU A 202 -10.23 -25.46 -29.70
C GLU A 202 -10.98 -24.45 -28.83
N GLU A 203 -11.12 -24.72 -27.56
CA GLU A 203 -11.84 -23.85 -26.64
C GLU A 203 -11.09 -22.55 -26.35
N GLU A 204 -9.76 -22.57 -26.33
CA GLU A 204 -8.97 -21.34 -26.24
C GLU A 204 -9.05 -20.50 -27.50
N TYR A 205 -9.01 -21.15 -28.67
CA TYR A 205 -9.25 -20.47 -29.93
C TYR A 205 -10.63 -19.80 -29.96
N LYS A 206 -11.69 -20.50 -29.54
CA LYS A 206 -13.04 -19.94 -29.44
C LYS A 206 -13.06 -18.73 -28.51
N LEU A 207 -12.44 -18.83 -27.33
CA LEU A 207 -12.38 -17.75 -26.34
C LEU A 207 -11.72 -16.49 -26.91
N GLN A 208 -10.54 -16.63 -27.53
CA GLN A 208 -9.78 -15.51 -28.09
C GLN A 208 -10.44 -14.92 -29.33
N SER A 209 -10.88 -15.79 -30.27
CA SER A 209 -11.45 -15.35 -31.56
C SER A 209 -12.82 -14.68 -31.39
N SER A 210 -13.67 -15.18 -30.49
CA SER A 210 -14.99 -14.59 -30.22
C SER A 210 -14.86 -13.21 -29.63
N PHE A 211 -13.91 -12.98 -28.72
CA PHE A 211 -13.66 -11.67 -28.14
C PHE A 211 -13.23 -10.64 -29.18
N ILE A 212 -12.18 -10.95 -29.94
CA ILE A 212 -11.63 -10.03 -30.94
C ILE A 212 -12.65 -9.75 -32.07
N ASN A 213 -13.37 -10.78 -32.54
CA ASN A 213 -14.37 -10.60 -33.56
C ASN A 213 -15.60 -9.87 -33.06
N GLY A 214 -16.03 -10.12 -31.80
CA GLY A 214 -17.14 -9.40 -31.19
C GLY A 214 -16.83 -7.91 -31.01
N LEU A 215 -15.64 -7.53 -30.60
CA LEU A 215 -15.24 -6.11 -30.52
C LEU A 215 -15.41 -5.40 -31.87
N LYS A 216 -15.09 -6.07 -33.00
CA LYS A 216 -15.19 -5.50 -34.33
C LYS A 216 -16.63 -5.24 -34.80
N THR A 217 -17.64 -5.73 -34.11
CA THR A 217 -19.06 -5.49 -34.43
C THR A 217 -19.58 -4.18 -33.89
N HIS A 218 -18.87 -3.54 -32.96
CA HIS A 218 -19.29 -2.29 -32.32
C HIS A 218 -18.76 -1.08 -33.11
N THR A 219 -19.61 -0.42 -33.85
CA THR A 219 -19.24 0.77 -34.66
C THR A 219 -18.79 1.93 -33.79
N GLY A 220 -17.74 2.61 -34.23
CA GLY A 220 -17.12 3.72 -33.52
C GLY A 220 -16.23 3.30 -32.35
N LEU A 221 -16.02 1.99 -32.14
CA LEU A 221 -15.16 1.51 -31.06
C LEU A 221 -13.67 1.69 -31.40
N CYS A 222 -12.95 2.37 -30.51
CA CYS A 222 -11.50 2.39 -30.49
C CYS A 222 -11.03 1.66 -29.23
N ILE A 223 -10.24 0.64 -29.38
CA ILE A 223 -9.59 -0.06 -28.27
C ILE A 223 -8.08 -0.03 -28.45
N TYR A 224 -7.36 0.32 -27.40
CA TYR A 224 -5.92 0.36 -27.39
C TYR A 224 -5.36 -0.08 -26.03
N ARG A 225 -4.13 -0.56 -26.05
CA ARG A 225 -3.42 -0.96 -24.85
C ARG A 225 -2.97 0.29 -24.10
N SER A 226 -3.18 0.32 -22.78
CA SER A 226 -2.60 1.35 -21.93
C SER A 226 -1.07 1.28 -21.95
N LYS A 227 -0.41 2.43 -22.10
CA LYS A 227 1.06 2.53 -22.12
C LYS A 227 1.68 2.47 -20.73
N VAL A 228 0.89 2.81 -19.76
CA VAL A 228 1.35 3.08 -18.39
C VAL A 228 1.26 1.87 -17.51
N LEU A 229 0.22 1.10 -17.72
CA LEU A 229 0.02 -0.12 -16.97
C LEU A 229 0.92 -1.17 -17.58
N SER A 230 1.90 -1.62 -16.86
CA SER A 230 2.84 -2.70 -17.25
C SER A 230 2.13 -4.04 -17.54
N SER A 231 0.81 -4.04 -17.55
CA SER A 231 -0.05 -5.18 -17.76
C SER A 231 -0.41 -5.35 -19.24
N ASP A 232 -0.11 -6.53 -19.78
CA ASP A 232 -0.53 -6.96 -21.12
C ASP A 232 -2.02 -7.28 -21.22
N THR A 233 -2.78 -7.16 -20.14
CA THR A 233 -4.18 -7.53 -20.01
C THR A 233 -5.12 -6.34 -19.81
N LYS A 234 -4.61 -5.09 -19.79
CA LYS A 234 -5.43 -3.89 -19.57
C LYS A 234 -5.53 -3.02 -20.81
N PHE A 235 -6.75 -2.64 -21.15
CA PHE A 235 -7.09 -1.90 -22.36
C PHE A 235 -8.07 -0.77 -22.05
N ILE A 236 -7.92 0.31 -22.83
CA ILE A 236 -8.81 1.47 -22.82
C ILE A 236 -9.73 1.37 -24.03
N LEU A 237 -11.02 1.56 -23.79
CA LEU A 237 -12.06 1.56 -24.82
C LEU A 237 -12.67 2.95 -24.90
N LEU A 238 -12.76 3.47 -26.12
CA LEU A 238 -13.39 4.74 -26.45
C LEU A 238 -14.46 4.50 -27.51
N LEU A 239 -15.65 5.02 -27.30
CA LEU A 239 -16.73 5.03 -28.30
C LEU A 239 -16.89 6.41 -28.90
N THR A 240 -16.93 6.48 -30.24
CA THR A 240 -17.08 7.70 -31.03
C THR A 240 -18.32 7.63 -31.93
N ASP A 241 -18.72 8.78 -32.50
CA ASP A 241 -19.79 8.81 -33.49
C ASP A 241 -19.37 8.44 -34.91
N LYS A 242 -18.06 8.21 -35.12
CA LYS A 242 -17.54 7.67 -36.39
C LYS A 242 -17.95 6.21 -36.54
N GLU A 243 -18.04 5.75 -37.79
CA GLU A 243 -18.36 4.33 -38.07
C GLU A 243 -17.13 3.42 -38.02
N ASP A 244 -15.93 3.98 -38.08
CA ASP A 244 -14.68 3.22 -38.09
C ASP A 244 -14.46 2.49 -36.76
N VAL A 245 -13.99 1.23 -36.86
CA VAL A 245 -13.62 0.42 -35.71
C VAL A 245 -12.12 0.24 -35.72
N THR A 246 -11.46 0.66 -34.65
CA THR A 246 -10.00 0.46 -34.46
C THR A 246 -9.74 -0.46 -33.30
N VAL A 247 -9.25 -1.68 -33.57
CA VAL A 247 -8.87 -2.67 -32.56
C VAL A 247 -7.36 -2.85 -32.57
N SER A 248 -6.68 -2.21 -31.63
CA SER A 248 -5.23 -2.20 -31.48
C SER A 248 -4.80 -2.84 -30.15
N LEU A 249 -4.94 -4.16 -30.05
CA LEU A 249 -4.63 -4.93 -28.85
C LEU A 249 -3.13 -5.24 -28.69
N PHE A 250 -2.38 -5.19 -29.80
CA PHE A 250 -0.99 -5.67 -29.84
C PHE A 250 0.03 -4.57 -30.08
N ASP A 251 -0.39 -3.48 -30.69
CA ASP A 251 0.49 -2.37 -31.04
C ASP A 251 0.35 -1.25 -30.02
N SER A 252 1.47 -0.64 -29.63
CA SER A 252 1.48 0.60 -28.84
C SER A 252 1.19 1.81 -29.76
N ILE A 253 0.01 1.83 -30.38
CA ILE A 253 -0.39 2.98 -31.21
C ILE A 253 -0.69 4.17 -30.29
N GLN A 254 -0.01 5.28 -30.52
CA GLN A 254 -0.39 6.56 -29.95
C GLN A 254 -1.70 7.00 -30.60
N HIS A 255 -2.81 6.83 -29.92
CA HIS A 255 -4.03 7.52 -30.29
C HIS A 255 -3.91 8.98 -29.83
N ASN A 256 -3.63 9.87 -30.76
CA ASN A 256 -3.97 11.27 -30.59
C ASN A 256 -5.48 11.38 -30.76
N SER A 257 -6.25 11.03 -29.74
CA SER A 257 -7.70 11.06 -29.81
C SER A 257 -8.22 12.49 -29.62
N THR A 258 -8.22 13.25 -30.68
CA THR A 258 -9.09 14.43 -30.80
C THR A 258 -10.52 14.04 -31.22
N SER A 259 -10.87 12.76 -31.16
CA SER A 259 -12.18 12.27 -31.55
C SER A 259 -13.16 12.54 -30.41
N GLU A 260 -14.22 13.27 -30.72
CA GLU A 260 -15.32 13.49 -29.78
C GLU A 260 -15.95 12.14 -29.40
N VAL A 261 -16.15 11.95 -28.13
CA VAL A 261 -16.81 10.77 -27.54
C VAL A 261 -18.29 10.80 -27.92
N THR A 262 -18.86 9.66 -28.24
CA THR A 262 -20.30 9.58 -28.48
C THR A 262 -21.09 9.84 -27.21
N HIS A 263 -22.19 10.59 -27.33
CA HIS A 263 -23.18 10.74 -26.26
C HIS A 263 -24.31 9.71 -26.35
N ASN A 264 -24.25 8.78 -27.29
CA ASN A 264 -25.25 7.73 -27.47
C ASN A 264 -25.06 6.61 -26.45
N ILE A 265 -25.85 6.64 -25.38
CA ILE A 265 -25.79 5.66 -24.30
C ILE A 265 -26.10 4.22 -24.76
N GLU A 266 -26.92 4.04 -25.80
CA GLU A 266 -27.25 2.72 -26.34
C GLU A 266 -26.02 1.99 -26.91
N LYS A 267 -25.05 2.72 -27.47
CA LYS A 267 -23.78 2.15 -27.91
C LYS A 267 -22.97 1.59 -26.72
N TYR A 268 -22.97 2.34 -25.58
CA TYR A 268 -22.32 1.86 -24.35
C TYR A 268 -23.02 0.64 -23.76
N VAL A 269 -24.35 0.64 -23.71
CA VAL A 269 -25.13 -0.51 -23.20
C VAL A 269 -24.81 -1.76 -24.01
N SER A 270 -24.87 -1.68 -25.35
CA SER A 270 -24.57 -2.81 -26.23
C SER A 270 -23.13 -3.32 -26.04
N LEU A 271 -22.16 -2.42 -25.90
CA LEU A 271 -20.77 -2.81 -25.64
C LEU A 271 -20.61 -3.46 -24.25
N LEU A 272 -21.22 -2.88 -23.20
CA LEU A 272 -21.17 -3.42 -21.85
C LEU A 272 -21.80 -4.82 -21.76
N GLU A 273 -22.93 -5.06 -22.42
CA GLU A 273 -23.56 -6.38 -22.49
C GLU A 273 -22.61 -7.42 -23.11
N PHE A 274 -21.95 -7.07 -24.21
CA PHE A 274 -20.97 -7.96 -24.84
C PHE A 274 -19.76 -8.24 -23.93
N ILE A 275 -19.06 -7.19 -23.48
CA ILE A 275 -17.82 -7.36 -22.72
C ILE A 275 -18.06 -7.98 -21.34
N SER A 276 -19.16 -7.66 -20.65
CA SER A 276 -19.47 -8.27 -19.35
C SER A 276 -19.90 -9.75 -19.49
N GLY A 277 -20.58 -10.10 -20.56
CA GLY A 277 -20.96 -11.50 -20.87
C GLY A 277 -19.77 -12.38 -21.31
N HIS A 278 -18.69 -11.77 -21.80
CA HIS A 278 -17.58 -12.52 -22.36
C HIS A 278 -16.62 -13.07 -21.27
N PRO A 279 -16.32 -14.40 -21.23
CA PRO A 279 -15.53 -14.99 -20.13
C PRO A 279 -14.14 -14.38 -19.93
N ILE A 280 -13.43 -13.99 -21.00
CA ILE A 280 -12.07 -13.45 -20.91
C ILE A 280 -11.97 -12.13 -20.14
N VAL A 281 -13.08 -11.40 -20.02
CA VAL A 281 -13.08 -10.10 -19.33
C VAL A 281 -13.13 -10.29 -17.81
N LYS A 282 -12.22 -9.67 -17.09
CA LYS A 282 -12.10 -9.73 -15.65
C LYS A 282 -12.80 -8.55 -14.96
N SER A 283 -12.59 -7.33 -15.45
CA SER A 283 -13.24 -6.15 -14.87
C SER A 283 -13.48 -5.07 -15.90
N ILE A 284 -14.48 -4.23 -15.62
CA ILE A 284 -14.89 -3.09 -16.45
C ILE A 284 -15.11 -1.90 -15.53
N ASP A 285 -14.40 -0.81 -15.79
CA ASP A 285 -14.47 0.42 -15.00
C ASP A 285 -14.43 1.67 -15.91
N ILE A 286 -14.68 2.86 -15.37
CA ILE A 286 -14.41 4.13 -16.05
C ILE A 286 -12.99 4.56 -15.71
N VAL A 287 -12.26 5.06 -16.73
CA VAL A 287 -10.95 5.68 -16.49
C VAL A 287 -11.15 6.94 -15.65
N PRO A 288 -10.56 7.04 -14.47
CA PRO A 288 -10.76 8.17 -13.59
C PRO A 288 -10.09 9.43 -14.14
N ILE A 289 -10.69 10.59 -13.85
CA ILE A 289 -10.12 11.91 -14.13
C ILE A 289 -9.40 12.41 -12.88
N VAL A 290 -8.21 12.92 -13.06
CA VAL A 290 -7.46 13.56 -11.98
C VAL A 290 -8.00 14.96 -11.76
N GLU A 291 -8.48 15.24 -10.57
CA GLU A 291 -8.98 16.56 -10.17
C GLU A 291 -8.07 17.12 -9.08
N SER A 292 -7.58 18.35 -9.25
CA SER A 292 -7.02 19.12 -8.15
C SER A 292 -8.17 19.93 -7.53
N HIS A 293 -8.43 19.72 -6.25
CA HIS A 293 -9.42 20.51 -5.55
C HIS A 293 -8.71 21.46 -4.59
N PRO A 294 -8.34 22.66 -5.04
CA PRO A 294 -7.89 23.67 -4.10
C PRO A 294 -9.05 23.99 -3.16
N ILE A 295 -8.83 23.88 -1.87
CA ILE A 295 -9.64 24.60 -0.90
C ILE A 295 -9.44 26.06 -1.24
N PRO A 296 -10.52 26.89 -1.30
CA PRO A 296 -10.37 28.29 -1.65
C PRO A 296 -9.26 28.92 -0.80
N SER A 297 -8.24 29.47 -1.43
CA SER A 297 -7.21 30.24 -0.74
C SER A 297 -7.81 31.57 -0.30
N PHE A 298 -7.50 31.96 0.91
CA PHE A 298 -7.92 33.26 1.44
C PHE A 298 -6.69 34.16 1.44
N ASN A 299 -6.69 35.16 0.58
CA ASN A 299 -5.67 36.18 0.62
C ASN A 299 -5.91 37.07 1.86
N ILE A 300 -4.90 37.21 2.70
CA ILE A 300 -4.92 38.25 3.69
C ILE A 300 -4.89 39.58 2.92
N ASN A 301 -5.93 40.38 3.07
CA ASN A 301 -5.97 41.75 2.53
C ASN A 301 -5.02 42.66 3.30
N GLY A 302 -3.77 42.28 3.38
CA GLY A 302 -2.71 42.98 4.08
C GLY A 302 -1.45 42.83 3.25
N THR A 303 -1.22 43.69 2.47
CA THR A 303 -0.21 44.16 1.55
C THR A 303 1.27 44.01 2.00
N GLU A 304 1.65 43.03 2.80
CA GLU A 304 3.06 42.76 3.04
C GLU A 304 3.56 41.75 2.02
N GLU A 305 4.25 42.25 1.02
CA GLU A 305 4.99 41.48 0.05
C GLU A 305 6.20 40.83 0.73
N LEU A 306 6.30 39.50 0.70
CA LEU A 306 7.43 38.76 1.22
C LEU A 306 8.61 38.85 0.24
N ILE A 307 9.75 39.33 0.70
CA ILE A 307 10.99 39.19 -0.05
C ILE A 307 11.47 37.74 0.03
N ILE A 308 11.36 36.98 -1.06
CA ILE A 308 11.82 35.61 -1.11
C ILE A 308 13.34 35.55 -0.92
N PRO A 309 13.85 34.88 0.11
CA PRO A 309 15.28 34.78 0.34
C PRO A 309 15.96 34.01 -0.81
N GLN A 310 17.19 34.44 -1.16
CA GLN A 310 18.01 33.72 -2.13
C GLN A 310 18.69 32.52 -1.48
N PRO A 311 18.87 31.40 -2.21
CA PRO A 311 19.65 30.28 -1.70
C PRO A 311 21.08 30.71 -1.41
N SER A 312 21.60 30.39 -0.23
CA SER A 312 22.99 30.62 0.13
C SER A 312 23.89 29.59 -0.57
N ALA A 313 24.98 30.04 -1.16
CA ALA A 313 25.98 29.15 -1.75
C ALA A 313 26.73 28.30 -0.69
N GLU A 314 26.71 28.72 0.58
CA GLU A 314 27.37 28.02 1.69
C GLU A 314 26.47 26.95 2.33
N SER A 315 25.16 26.95 2.00
CA SER A 315 24.18 26.02 2.58
C SER A 315 23.87 24.87 1.62
N ASP A 316 23.88 23.66 2.16
CA ASP A 316 23.52 22.46 1.43
C ASP A 316 22.06 22.06 1.72
N TYR A 317 21.16 22.53 0.85
CA TYR A 317 19.72 22.34 1.00
C TYR A 317 19.25 20.97 0.51
N PRO A 318 18.19 20.37 1.10
CA PRO A 318 17.55 19.19 0.57
C PRO A 318 16.88 19.47 -0.78
N THR A 319 16.66 18.45 -1.59
CA THR A 319 15.98 18.55 -2.88
C THR A 319 14.66 17.79 -2.84
N ILE A 320 13.59 18.41 -3.30
CA ILE A 320 12.25 17.81 -3.39
C ILE A 320 11.68 18.07 -4.78
N ALA A 321 11.14 17.03 -5.40
CA ALA A 321 10.32 17.16 -6.60
C ALA A 321 8.87 17.45 -6.22
N VAL A 322 8.31 18.53 -6.72
CA VAL A 322 6.92 18.94 -6.50
C VAL A 322 6.13 18.62 -7.75
N VAL A 323 5.29 17.58 -7.66
CA VAL A 323 4.39 17.15 -8.75
C VAL A 323 3.06 17.87 -8.54
N ASP A 324 2.86 18.98 -9.23
CA ASP A 324 1.73 19.89 -8.95
C ASP A 324 1.35 20.75 -10.18
N THR A 325 0.72 21.88 -9.97
CA THR A 325 0.25 22.82 -10.98
C THR A 325 1.34 23.72 -11.59
N GLY A 326 2.59 23.51 -11.19
CA GLY A 326 3.73 24.37 -11.50
C GLY A 326 3.96 25.46 -10.45
N ILE A 327 5.08 26.16 -10.55
CA ILE A 327 5.57 27.10 -9.53
C ILE A 327 5.78 28.47 -10.15
N SER A 328 5.41 29.54 -9.45
CA SER A 328 5.61 30.91 -9.89
C SER A 328 7.10 31.26 -10.00
N ALA A 329 7.41 32.15 -10.94
CA ALA A 329 8.77 32.66 -11.18
C ALA A 329 9.41 33.36 -9.96
N ILE A 330 8.63 33.70 -8.93
CA ILE A 330 9.15 34.27 -7.67
C ILE A 330 10.12 33.31 -6.97
N TYR A 331 9.94 32.00 -7.14
CA TYR A 331 10.82 30.95 -6.60
C TYR A 331 11.89 30.45 -7.56
N LYS A 332 12.04 31.09 -8.74
CA LYS A 332 13.06 30.67 -9.73
C LYS A 332 14.46 30.42 -9.15
N PRO A 333 14.97 31.19 -8.18
CA PRO A 333 16.29 30.93 -7.58
C PRO A 333 16.41 29.58 -6.85
N TRP A 334 15.28 28.99 -6.41
CA TRP A 334 15.20 27.72 -5.70
C TRP A 334 14.90 26.53 -6.62
N ILE A 335 14.44 26.79 -7.86
CA ILE A 335 14.15 25.73 -8.85
C ILE A 335 15.47 25.36 -9.51
N VAL A 336 15.88 24.09 -9.36
CA VAL A 336 17.13 23.56 -9.88
C VAL A 336 16.95 22.73 -11.15
N ASP A 337 15.76 22.19 -11.39
CA ASP A 337 15.35 21.50 -12.62
C ASP A 337 13.83 21.57 -12.78
N ASP A 338 13.32 21.31 -13.96
CA ASP A 338 11.89 21.34 -14.24
C ASP A 338 11.46 20.32 -15.29
N TRP A 339 10.19 19.96 -15.24
CA TRP A 339 9.47 19.23 -16.27
C TRP A 339 8.18 19.97 -16.59
N ASP A 340 8.04 20.38 -17.82
CA ASP A 340 6.98 21.29 -18.20
C ASP A 340 6.44 21.03 -19.61
N ASN A 341 5.32 20.33 -19.70
CA ASN A 341 4.61 20.04 -20.95
C ASN A 341 3.25 20.75 -21.05
N ILE A 342 2.90 21.61 -20.08
CA ILE A 342 1.63 22.31 -20.06
C ILE A 342 1.81 23.73 -20.54
N SER A 343 1.05 24.15 -21.56
CA SER A 343 1.09 25.53 -22.05
C SER A 343 0.73 26.55 -20.97
N VAL A 344 1.42 27.69 -20.93
CA VAL A 344 1.30 28.72 -19.87
C VAL A 344 -0.16 29.16 -19.63
N ASN A 345 -0.98 29.29 -20.68
CA ASN A 345 -2.39 29.68 -20.58
C ASN A 345 -3.29 28.58 -19.93
N MET A 346 -2.79 27.37 -19.85
CA MET A 346 -3.50 26.22 -19.24
C MET A 346 -3.08 25.94 -17.79
N ARG A 347 -2.18 26.77 -17.20
CA ARG A 347 -1.66 26.59 -15.83
C ARG A 347 -2.34 27.52 -14.84
N ASP A 348 -2.39 27.05 -13.60
CA ASP A 348 -2.60 27.88 -12.41
C ASP A 348 -1.56 27.50 -11.35
N THR A 349 -0.49 28.25 -11.27
CA THR A 349 0.65 27.95 -10.40
C THR A 349 0.41 28.27 -8.91
N THR A 350 -0.79 28.71 -8.53
CA THR A 350 -1.11 29.17 -7.16
C THR A 350 -0.85 28.05 -6.13
N HIS A 351 -1.33 26.83 -6.39
CA HIS A 351 -1.22 25.72 -5.45
C HIS A 351 0.23 25.24 -5.29
N GLY A 352 0.95 24.98 -6.38
CA GLY A 352 2.36 24.59 -6.34
C GLY A 352 3.27 25.69 -5.75
N THR A 353 2.93 26.97 -5.97
CA THR A 353 3.64 28.11 -5.35
C THR A 353 3.45 28.14 -3.84
N PHE A 354 2.24 27.91 -3.36
CA PHE A 354 1.94 27.83 -1.94
C PHE A 354 2.74 26.71 -1.26
N ILE A 355 2.75 25.50 -1.86
CA ILE A 355 3.54 24.36 -1.39
C ILE A 355 5.03 24.70 -1.34
N THR A 356 5.55 25.35 -2.40
CA THR A 356 6.94 25.75 -2.48
C THR A 356 7.28 26.75 -1.37
N GLY A 357 6.38 27.67 -1.06
CA GLY A 357 6.54 28.60 0.07
C GLY A 357 6.66 27.90 1.42
N LEU A 358 5.89 26.85 1.68
CA LEU A 358 6.02 26.02 2.87
C LEU A 358 7.38 25.31 2.92
N LEU A 359 7.90 24.85 1.79
CA LEU A 359 9.19 24.17 1.71
C LEU A 359 10.37 25.13 1.88
N VAL A 360 10.29 26.34 1.35
CA VAL A 360 11.40 27.30 1.31
C VAL A 360 11.35 28.28 2.51
N ASN A 361 10.16 28.73 2.88
CA ASN A 361 9.94 29.80 3.87
C ASN A 361 9.04 29.37 5.04
N GLY A 362 8.92 28.07 5.27
CA GLY A 362 7.95 27.50 6.21
C GLY A 362 8.11 28.05 7.63
N GLN A 363 9.32 28.05 8.19
CA GLN A 363 9.57 28.58 9.54
C GLN A 363 9.45 30.11 9.65
N LEU A 364 9.84 30.81 8.59
CA LEU A 364 9.73 32.28 8.54
C LEU A 364 8.28 32.74 8.66
N LEU A 365 7.36 32.01 8.03
CA LEU A 365 5.94 32.36 7.94
C LEU A 365 5.09 31.71 9.03
N ASN A 366 5.54 30.57 9.56
CA ASN A 366 4.83 29.80 10.59
C ASN A 366 5.74 29.59 11.81
N SER A 367 5.18 29.12 12.90
CA SER A 367 5.98 28.81 14.08
C SER A 367 6.82 27.53 13.89
N VAL A 368 7.91 27.39 14.65
CA VAL A 368 8.73 26.16 14.70
C VAL A 368 7.91 24.92 15.14
N SER A 369 6.82 25.10 15.86
CA SER A 369 5.90 24.02 16.22
C SER A 369 5.12 23.49 15.01
N VAL A 370 4.96 24.28 13.98
CA VAL A 370 4.32 23.93 12.72
C VAL A 370 5.34 23.46 11.69
N CYS A 371 6.34 24.27 11.39
CA CYS A 371 7.42 23.96 10.46
C CYS A 371 8.71 23.68 11.26
N GLN A 372 8.84 22.42 11.70
CA GLN A 372 9.89 22.03 12.65
C GLN A 372 11.30 21.95 12.06
N ASP A 373 11.42 21.89 10.75
CA ASP A 373 12.70 21.83 10.04
C ASP A 373 13.09 23.21 9.46
N PRO A 374 14.39 23.52 9.33
CA PRO A 374 14.87 24.83 8.91
C PRO A 374 14.41 25.20 7.49
N ASP A 375 14.32 26.49 7.22
CA ASP A 375 13.98 27.03 5.91
C ASP A 375 15.03 26.72 4.84
N GLY A 376 14.56 26.73 3.57
CA GLY A 376 15.36 26.42 2.39
C GLY A 376 15.16 24.99 1.89
N CYS A 377 14.90 24.89 0.58
CA CYS A 377 14.74 23.63 -0.12
C CYS A 377 14.98 23.86 -1.63
N LYS A 378 15.82 23.06 -2.26
CA LYS A 378 15.94 23.02 -3.73
C LYS A 378 14.72 22.30 -4.30
N ILE A 379 14.12 22.87 -5.32
CA ILE A 379 12.87 22.39 -5.90
C ILE A 379 13.10 21.90 -7.32
N ILE A 380 12.51 20.77 -7.64
CA ILE A 380 12.30 20.33 -9.02
C ILE A 380 10.81 20.52 -9.31
N ASP A 381 10.51 21.38 -10.25
CA ASP A 381 9.15 21.72 -10.63
C ASP A 381 8.62 20.73 -11.68
N LEU A 382 7.77 19.80 -11.28
CA LEU A 382 7.03 18.95 -12.20
C LEU A 382 5.63 19.53 -12.41
N CYS A 383 5.51 20.45 -13.38
CA CYS A 383 4.22 21.04 -13.75
C CYS A 383 3.39 20.01 -14.54
N MET A 384 2.61 19.22 -13.81
CA MET A 384 1.86 18.09 -14.33
C MET A 384 0.35 18.33 -14.31
N LEU A 385 -0.15 19.30 -13.53
CA LEU A 385 -1.57 19.58 -13.38
C LEU A 385 -1.94 20.89 -14.09
N PRO A 386 -2.76 20.81 -15.14
CA PRO A 386 -3.36 22.00 -15.73
C PRO A 386 -4.50 22.56 -14.85
N LYS A 387 -5.04 23.71 -15.23
CA LYS A 387 -6.33 24.19 -14.70
C LYS A 387 -7.37 23.09 -14.82
N GLU A 388 -8.29 23.01 -13.87
CA GLU A 388 -9.32 21.98 -13.78
C GLU A 388 -10.11 21.83 -15.09
N ASP A 389 -10.55 22.95 -15.68
CA ASP A 389 -11.30 22.97 -16.95
C ASP A 389 -10.44 22.61 -18.18
N LYS A 390 -9.15 22.43 -18.02
CA LYS A 390 -8.19 22.10 -19.10
C LYS A 390 -7.63 20.68 -19.01
N PHE A 391 -7.98 19.93 -17.98
CA PHE A 391 -7.39 18.59 -17.77
C PHE A 391 -7.59 17.69 -19.00
N SER A 392 -8.82 17.54 -19.49
CA SER A 392 -9.12 16.71 -20.67
C SER A 392 -8.50 17.24 -21.98
N SER A 393 -8.16 18.54 -22.03
CA SER A 393 -7.45 19.11 -23.18
C SER A 393 -5.97 18.77 -23.20
N VAL A 394 -5.36 18.63 -22.02
CA VAL A 394 -3.94 18.25 -21.86
C VAL A 394 -3.79 16.75 -21.88
N TYR A 395 -4.70 16.04 -21.22
CA TYR A 395 -4.72 14.59 -21.06
C TYR A 395 -6.01 13.98 -21.62
N PRO A 396 -6.14 13.88 -22.98
CA PRO A 396 -7.36 13.37 -23.61
C PRO A 396 -7.77 11.97 -23.13
N ASN A 397 -6.82 11.12 -22.77
CA ASN A 397 -7.04 9.79 -22.20
C ASN A 397 -6.98 9.79 -20.65
N SER A 398 -7.29 10.91 -20.04
CA SER A 398 -7.43 11.07 -18.59
C SER A 398 -6.21 10.57 -17.80
N LEU A 399 -6.42 9.70 -16.82
CA LEU A 399 -5.37 9.16 -15.96
C LEU A 399 -4.27 8.44 -16.74
N ASP A 400 -4.60 7.75 -17.85
CA ASP A 400 -3.62 7.01 -18.65
C ASP A 400 -2.54 7.92 -19.25
N ASP A 401 -2.96 9.06 -19.84
CA ASP A 401 -2.02 10.05 -20.38
C ASP A 401 -1.20 10.70 -19.26
N PHE A 402 -1.84 11.04 -18.14
CA PHE A 402 -1.17 11.63 -16.99
C PHE A 402 -0.08 10.69 -16.44
N LEU A 403 -0.41 9.42 -16.25
CA LEU A 403 0.56 8.42 -15.79
C LEU A 403 1.64 8.15 -16.85
N GLY A 404 1.26 8.19 -18.14
CA GLY A 404 2.22 8.11 -19.24
C GLY A 404 3.26 9.22 -19.17
N GLU A 405 2.81 10.45 -18.95
CA GLU A 405 3.67 11.61 -18.78
C GLU A 405 4.58 11.47 -17.54
N LEU A 406 4.02 11.02 -16.42
CA LEU A 406 4.78 10.77 -15.19
C LEU A 406 5.87 9.71 -15.40
N ASN A 407 5.57 8.66 -16.15
CA ASN A 407 6.51 7.59 -16.51
C ASN A 407 7.68 8.07 -17.37
N VAL A 408 7.51 9.18 -18.11
CA VAL A 408 8.57 9.81 -18.90
C VAL A 408 9.31 10.86 -18.08
N ALA A 409 8.58 11.67 -17.32
CA ALA A 409 9.13 12.76 -16.52
C ALA A 409 10.10 12.26 -15.45
N ILE A 410 9.69 11.26 -14.65
CA ILE A 410 10.50 10.77 -13.52
C ILE A 410 11.88 10.26 -13.98
N PRO A 411 12.03 9.28 -14.88
CA PRO A 411 13.36 8.84 -15.30
C PRO A 411 14.17 9.94 -15.97
N THR A 412 13.52 10.89 -16.65
CA THR A 412 14.22 12.02 -17.27
C THR A 412 14.81 12.94 -16.20
N ILE A 413 14.06 13.31 -15.18
CA ILE A 413 14.54 14.10 -14.05
C ILE A 413 15.66 13.34 -13.31
N LEU A 414 15.47 12.06 -13.04
CA LEU A 414 16.44 11.22 -12.33
C LEU A 414 17.75 11.02 -13.12
N SER A 415 17.73 11.19 -14.45
CA SER A 415 18.95 11.18 -15.26
C SER A 415 19.81 12.44 -15.09
N ARG A 416 19.24 13.53 -14.56
CA ARG A 416 19.87 14.83 -14.38
C ARG A 416 20.07 15.20 -12.92
N THR A 417 19.34 14.56 -12.02
CA THR A 417 19.32 14.88 -10.59
C THR A 417 19.36 13.60 -9.76
N ASP A 418 19.66 13.74 -8.47
CA ASP A 418 19.65 12.68 -7.48
C ASP A 418 18.42 12.74 -6.56
N VAL A 419 17.36 13.45 -6.97
CA VAL A 419 16.15 13.61 -6.17
C VAL A 419 15.47 12.27 -5.91
N ARG A 420 15.01 12.06 -4.69
CA ARG A 420 14.35 10.81 -4.30
C ARG A 420 13.01 11.02 -3.60
N ILE A 421 12.74 12.23 -3.14
CA ILE A 421 11.50 12.56 -2.44
C ILE A 421 10.63 13.40 -3.38
N PHE A 422 9.43 12.87 -3.66
CA PHE A 422 8.44 13.48 -4.53
C PHE A 422 7.21 13.84 -3.71
N ASN A 423 6.91 15.13 -3.62
CA ASN A 423 5.65 15.59 -3.04
C ASN A 423 4.53 15.52 -4.08
N LEU A 424 3.46 14.81 -3.75
CA LEU A 424 2.27 14.63 -4.59
C LEU A 424 1.04 15.10 -3.81
N SER A 425 0.72 16.39 -3.92
CA SER A 425 -0.40 17.01 -3.20
C SER A 425 -1.68 17.04 -4.04
N MET A 426 -2.01 15.93 -4.66
CA MET A 426 -3.18 15.75 -5.51
C MET A 426 -3.89 14.43 -5.23
N ASN A 427 -5.19 14.40 -5.46
CA ASN A 427 -6.00 13.21 -5.25
C ASN A 427 -7.08 13.08 -6.33
N ILE A 428 -7.51 11.85 -6.59
CA ILE A 428 -8.71 11.56 -7.36
C ILE A 428 -9.82 11.29 -6.35
N ARG A 429 -10.89 12.06 -6.42
CA ARG A 429 -12.11 11.78 -5.66
C ARG A 429 -12.76 10.53 -6.22
N CYS A 430 -12.67 9.45 -5.48
CA CYS A 430 -13.44 8.25 -5.80
C CYS A 430 -14.77 8.31 -5.07
N THR A 431 -15.89 8.31 -5.80
CA THR A 431 -17.23 8.18 -5.22
C THR A 431 -17.54 6.76 -4.74
N ARG A 432 -16.59 5.84 -4.90
CA ARG A 432 -16.70 4.44 -4.51
C ARG A 432 -16.05 4.22 -3.18
N LEU A 433 -16.71 3.46 -2.34
CA LEU A 433 -16.08 2.74 -1.25
C LEU A 433 -15.00 1.86 -1.87
N SER A 434 -13.78 2.36 -1.93
CA SER A 434 -12.70 1.66 -2.62
C SER A 434 -12.13 0.59 -1.70
N SER A 435 -12.75 -0.57 -1.71
CA SER A 435 -12.07 -1.80 -1.33
C SER A 435 -11.05 -2.23 -2.40
N ASP A 436 -11.10 -1.60 -3.58
CA ASP A 436 -10.25 -1.94 -4.72
C ASP A 436 -9.04 -1.01 -4.78
N TYR A 437 -7.85 -1.61 -4.87
CA TYR A 437 -6.59 -0.89 -5.01
C TYR A 437 -6.50 -0.19 -6.36
N GLY A 438 -6.32 1.15 -6.36
CA GLY A 438 -6.43 1.96 -7.56
C GLY A 438 -5.25 1.83 -8.52
N GLU A 439 -5.51 2.05 -9.82
CA GLU A 439 -4.46 2.00 -10.86
C GLU A 439 -3.39 3.09 -10.67
N PHE A 440 -3.76 4.24 -10.15
CA PHE A 440 -2.80 5.29 -9.85
C PHE A 440 -1.85 4.87 -8.72
N ALA A 441 -2.37 4.28 -7.65
CA ALA A 441 -1.55 3.75 -6.56
C ALA A 441 -0.60 2.65 -7.04
N LYS A 442 -1.07 1.75 -7.93
CA LYS A 442 -0.24 0.70 -8.55
C LYS A 442 0.92 1.30 -9.34
N ALA A 443 0.66 2.31 -10.17
CA ALA A 443 1.68 2.99 -10.96
C ALA A 443 2.74 3.66 -10.07
N LEU A 444 2.32 4.36 -9.01
CA LEU A 444 3.25 4.98 -8.06
C LEU A 444 4.08 3.94 -7.29
N ASP A 445 3.48 2.82 -6.92
CA ASP A 445 4.19 1.73 -6.26
C ASP A 445 5.31 1.13 -7.13
N GLU A 446 5.02 0.94 -8.41
CA GLU A 446 6.01 0.43 -9.38
C GLU A 446 7.15 1.43 -9.59
N LEU A 447 6.84 2.71 -9.79
CA LEU A 447 7.84 3.77 -9.92
C LEU A 447 8.72 3.89 -8.68
N ALA A 448 8.10 3.83 -7.49
CA ALA A 448 8.81 3.96 -6.23
C ALA A 448 9.86 2.86 -6.04
N VAL A 449 9.51 1.62 -6.36
CA VAL A 449 10.44 0.48 -6.25
C VAL A 449 11.49 0.51 -7.35
N LYS A 450 11.07 0.74 -8.59
CA LYS A 450 11.96 0.74 -9.76
C LYS A 450 13.08 1.76 -9.65
N TYR A 451 12.78 2.93 -9.12
CA TYR A 451 13.73 4.05 -9.04
C TYR A 451 14.23 4.35 -7.62
N ASN A 452 13.85 3.53 -6.63
CA ASN A 452 14.22 3.73 -5.22
C ASN A 452 13.84 5.14 -4.71
N ILE A 453 12.64 5.61 -5.07
CA ILE A 453 12.08 6.92 -4.69
C ILE A 453 10.90 6.75 -3.73
N VAL A 454 10.48 7.84 -3.09
CA VAL A 454 9.31 7.88 -2.22
C VAL A 454 8.40 9.02 -2.64
N PHE A 455 7.15 8.71 -2.91
CA PHE A 455 6.09 9.69 -3.03
C PHE A 455 5.50 9.98 -1.65
N VAL A 456 5.41 11.27 -1.30
CA VAL A 456 4.70 11.75 -0.12
C VAL A 456 3.40 12.37 -0.60
N ILE A 457 2.29 11.73 -0.27
CA ILE A 457 0.99 11.92 -0.90
C ILE A 457 0.03 12.51 0.12
N SER A 458 -0.76 13.51 -0.25
CA SER A 458 -1.86 14.02 0.60
C SER A 458 -2.94 12.95 0.77
N ALA A 459 -3.50 12.82 1.99
CA ALA A 459 -4.53 11.81 2.27
C ALA A 459 -5.88 12.09 1.59
N GLY A 460 -6.14 13.34 1.26
CA GLY A 460 -7.40 13.82 0.67
C GLY A 460 -8.19 14.71 1.62
N ASN A 461 -9.03 15.56 1.02
CA ASN A 461 -9.89 16.50 1.73
C ASN A 461 -11.36 16.18 1.43
N LEU A 462 -12.15 15.98 2.47
CA LEU A 462 -13.58 15.69 2.36
C LEU A 462 -14.35 16.85 1.71
N ILE A 463 -15.28 16.53 0.82
CA ILE A 463 -16.20 17.51 0.23
C ILE A 463 -17.10 18.11 1.32
N THR A 464 -17.66 17.24 2.14
CA THR A 464 -18.47 17.63 3.30
C THR A 464 -17.68 17.31 4.55
N SER A 465 -17.15 18.34 5.20
CA SER A 465 -16.35 18.21 6.40
C SER A 465 -17.13 17.54 7.53
N ARG A 466 -16.42 16.84 8.40
CA ARG A 466 -16.91 16.35 9.69
C ARG A 466 -17.08 17.52 10.65
N SER A 467 -17.66 17.25 11.81
CA SER A 467 -17.58 18.14 12.96
C SER A 467 -16.09 18.35 13.36
N GLU A 468 -15.77 19.52 13.88
CA GLU A 468 -14.45 19.80 14.41
C GLU A 468 -14.10 18.87 15.59
N TRP A 469 -12.81 18.63 15.79
CA TRP A 469 -12.31 17.76 16.85
C TRP A 469 -12.80 18.20 18.22
N SER A 470 -13.57 17.34 18.89
CA SER A 470 -14.07 17.53 20.25
C SER A 470 -13.06 17.06 21.28
N ASP A 471 -13.05 17.73 22.46
CA ASP A 471 -12.30 17.26 23.63
C ASP A 471 -12.90 15.96 24.23
N ASN A 472 -14.13 15.63 23.85
CA ASN A 472 -14.79 14.39 24.24
C ASN A 472 -14.56 13.29 23.20
N PRO A 473 -13.79 12.22 23.50
CA PRO A 473 -13.52 11.15 22.57
C PRO A 473 -14.74 10.44 22.01
N ILE A 474 -15.79 10.34 22.81
CA ILE A 474 -17.04 9.63 22.43
C ILE A 474 -17.73 10.36 21.27
N ASP A 475 -17.71 11.69 21.26
CA ASP A 475 -18.31 12.50 20.19
C ASP A 475 -17.56 12.24 18.87
N ASN A 476 -16.23 12.27 18.91
CA ASN A 476 -15.37 12.01 17.76
C ASN A 476 -15.60 10.58 17.22
N ILE A 477 -15.56 9.57 18.09
CA ILE A 477 -15.78 8.16 17.70
C ILE A 477 -17.17 7.96 17.09
N THR A 478 -18.18 8.60 17.69
CA THR A 478 -19.56 8.52 17.20
C THR A 478 -19.69 9.14 15.82
N GLU A 479 -19.06 10.30 15.60
CA GLU A 479 -19.08 10.99 14.30
C GLU A 479 -18.45 10.12 13.21
N TRP A 480 -17.29 9.54 13.47
CA TRP A 480 -16.59 8.73 12.48
C TRP A 480 -17.28 7.41 12.17
N ASN A 481 -17.92 6.78 13.16
CA ASN A 481 -18.64 5.53 12.92
C ASN A 481 -19.90 5.70 12.07
N LYS A 482 -20.34 6.93 11.85
CA LYS A 482 -21.49 7.23 10.98
C LYS A 482 -21.12 7.42 9.51
N ARG A 483 -19.81 7.49 9.18
CA ARG A 483 -19.34 7.83 7.84
C ARG A 483 -18.59 6.68 7.20
N ASP A 484 -18.80 6.56 5.88
CA ASP A 484 -18.11 5.61 5.01
C ASP A 484 -17.35 6.30 3.87
N ASP A 485 -17.51 7.64 3.74
CA ASP A 485 -16.95 8.46 2.67
C ASP A 485 -15.63 9.17 3.07
N ASP A 486 -15.13 8.93 4.28
CA ASP A 486 -13.97 9.59 4.85
C ASP A 486 -12.64 8.82 4.71
N ILE A 487 -12.61 7.87 3.78
CA ILE A 487 -11.42 7.07 3.46
C ILE A 487 -10.43 7.89 2.64
N VAL A 488 -9.13 7.60 2.78
CA VAL A 488 -8.08 8.22 1.96
C VAL A 488 -8.40 8.13 0.47
N TYR A 489 -8.16 9.23 -0.24
CA TYR A 489 -8.42 9.30 -1.67
C TYR A 489 -7.25 8.72 -2.47
N MET A 490 -7.57 8.20 -3.65
CA MET A 490 -6.57 7.72 -4.60
C MET A 490 -5.59 8.87 -4.99
N PRO A 491 -4.27 8.65 -4.98
CA PRO A 491 -3.54 7.40 -4.77
C PRO A 491 -2.97 7.22 -3.35
N ALA A 492 -3.54 7.87 -2.32
CA ALA A 492 -3.02 7.84 -0.95
C ALA A 492 -3.09 6.45 -0.29
N GLU A 493 -3.84 5.51 -0.88
CA GLU A 493 -3.86 4.11 -0.48
C GLU A 493 -2.59 3.33 -0.86
N SER A 494 -1.69 3.92 -1.65
CA SER A 494 -0.44 3.30 -2.10
C SER A 494 0.32 2.63 -0.96
N CYS A 495 0.58 1.32 -1.05
CA CYS A 495 1.18 0.54 0.03
C CYS A 495 2.72 0.65 0.09
N ARG A 496 3.33 1.21 -0.94
CA ARG A 496 4.78 1.42 -1.02
C ARG A 496 5.20 2.88 -0.87
N ASN A 497 4.23 3.79 -0.76
CA ASN A 497 4.46 5.22 -0.61
C ASN A 497 3.82 5.74 0.69
N ILE A 498 4.10 6.99 1.01
CA ILE A 498 3.69 7.63 2.26
C ILE A 498 2.49 8.52 2.01
N SER A 499 1.44 8.36 2.81
CA SER A 499 0.28 9.26 2.82
C SER A 499 0.23 10.08 4.11
N VAL A 500 -0.24 11.32 4.00
CA VAL A 500 -0.21 12.30 5.11
C VAL A 500 -1.58 12.93 5.31
N GLY A 501 -2.12 12.75 6.52
CA GLY A 501 -3.34 13.42 6.99
C GLY A 501 -3.04 14.78 7.64
N ALA A 502 -4.08 15.55 7.94
CA ALA A 502 -3.96 16.91 8.45
C ALA A 502 -4.41 17.05 9.91
N LEU A 503 -3.59 17.68 10.71
CA LEU A 503 -3.87 18.05 12.10
C LEU A 503 -4.22 19.52 12.24
N ASN A 504 -5.04 19.81 13.23
CA ASN A 504 -5.40 21.13 13.67
C ASN A 504 -4.22 21.78 14.43
N PRO A 505 -3.78 22.98 14.06
CA PRO A 505 -2.66 23.65 14.71
C PRO A 505 -2.92 24.07 16.18
N THR A 506 -4.19 24.16 16.61
CA THR A 506 -4.53 24.66 17.97
C THR A 506 -4.59 23.54 19.01
N ASN A 507 -5.10 22.36 18.66
CA ASN A 507 -5.29 21.25 19.60
C ASN A 507 -4.60 19.93 19.17
N ASN A 508 -3.95 19.91 18.02
CA ASN A 508 -3.34 18.71 17.39
C ASN A 508 -4.34 17.55 17.14
N GLY A 509 -5.64 17.81 17.12
CA GLY A 509 -6.67 16.85 16.71
C GLY A 509 -6.72 16.70 15.20
N LEU A 510 -7.40 15.65 14.70
CA LEU A 510 -7.61 15.48 13.28
C LEU A 510 -8.55 16.59 12.77
N THR A 511 -8.18 17.22 11.65
CA THR A 511 -9.05 18.25 11.05
C THR A 511 -10.35 17.66 10.51
N SER A 512 -11.39 18.47 10.45
CA SER A 512 -12.70 18.06 10.01
C SER A 512 -12.74 17.58 8.55
N TYR A 513 -11.81 18.02 7.72
CA TYR A 513 -11.72 17.69 6.30
C TYR A 513 -10.75 16.55 5.98
N SER A 514 -9.82 16.20 6.87
CA SER A 514 -8.79 15.20 6.56
C SER A 514 -9.37 13.81 6.38
N CYS A 515 -9.12 13.18 5.23
CA CYS A 515 -9.40 11.76 5.05
C CYS A 515 -8.55 10.89 6.00
N ARG A 516 -9.06 9.70 6.32
CA ARG A 516 -8.43 8.70 7.20
C ARG A 516 -8.47 7.32 6.58
N GLY A 517 -7.74 6.38 7.13
CA GLY A 517 -7.78 4.99 6.71
C GLY A 517 -8.96 4.26 7.34
N LYS A 518 -9.74 3.56 6.53
CA LYS A 518 -10.81 2.70 7.01
C LYS A 518 -11.02 1.56 6.02
N GLY A 519 -11.13 0.35 6.54
CA GLY A 519 -11.55 -0.81 5.77
C GLY A 519 -10.51 -1.44 4.84
N SER A 520 -9.31 -0.86 4.68
CA SER A 520 -8.22 -1.57 4.00
C SER A 520 -7.57 -2.57 4.94
N THR A 521 -7.46 -3.82 4.49
CA THR A 521 -6.73 -4.88 5.19
C THR A 521 -5.26 -4.95 4.75
N LEU A 522 -4.83 -4.05 3.86
CA LEU A 522 -3.52 -4.10 3.21
C LEU A 522 -2.45 -3.33 3.99
N THR A 523 -2.74 -2.07 4.32
CA THR A 523 -1.80 -1.16 4.98
C THR A 523 -2.50 -0.20 5.92
N VAL A 524 -1.75 0.33 6.88
CA VAL A 524 -2.17 1.48 7.69
C VAL A 524 -2.14 2.73 6.82
N LYS A 525 -3.23 3.49 6.79
CA LYS A 525 -3.35 4.78 6.12
C LYS A 525 -4.18 5.76 6.97
N PRO A 526 -3.87 7.08 6.94
CA PRO A 526 -2.63 7.63 6.41
C PRO A 526 -1.41 7.05 7.15
N ASP A 527 -0.19 7.11 6.56
CA ASP A 527 1.02 6.67 7.27
C ASP A 527 1.41 7.66 8.35
N PHE A 528 1.30 8.95 8.06
CA PHE A 528 1.61 10.03 8.99
C PHE A 528 0.53 11.09 9.02
N VAL A 529 0.62 11.95 10.01
CA VAL A 529 -0.12 13.20 10.09
C VAL A 529 0.83 14.36 10.34
N HIS A 530 0.46 15.55 9.88
CA HIS A 530 1.17 16.78 10.18
C HIS A 530 0.19 17.95 10.23
N ILE A 531 0.61 19.10 10.76
CA ILE A 531 -0.23 20.29 10.80
C ILE A 531 -0.65 20.65 9.36
N GLY A 532 -1.94 20.82 9.13
CA GLY A 532 -2.52 21.15 7.83
C GLY A 532 -3.49 22.35 7.88
N GLY A 533 -3.70 22.93 9.05
CA GLY A 533 -4.67 24.01 9.28
C GLY A 533 -6.08 23.51 9.58
N LEU A 534 -6.97 24.39 10.04
CA LEU A 534 -8.37 24.08 10.28
C LEU A 534 -9.18 24.04 8.97
N GLY A 535 -10.38 23.46 9.02
CA GLY A 535 -11.33 23.45 7.92
C GLY A 535 -11.96 24.82 7.60
N TYR A 536 -11.84 25.77 8.52
CA TYR A 536 -12.07 27.21 8.31
C TYR A 536 -10.82 27.98 8.66
N ILE A 537 -10.69 29.18 8.13
CA ILE A 537 -9.50 30.01 8.32
C ILE A 537 -9.89 31.27 9.08
N ASP A 538 -9.18 31.52 10.18
CA ASP A 538 -9.28 32.72 10.97
C ASP A 538 -7.86 33.30 11.15
N PRO A 539 -7.53 34.40 10.45
CA PRO A 539 -6.21 35.00 10.50
C PRO A 539 -5.81 35.52 11.88
N GLU A 540 -6.80 35.90 12.71
CA GLU A 540 -6.53 36.44 14.05
C GLU A 540 -6.03 35.38 15.03
N ILE A 541 -6.47 34.14 14.87
CA ILE A 541 -6.09 33.01 15.72
C ILE A 541 -5.09 32.05 15.09
N GLY A 542 -4.62 32.36 13.87
CA GLY A 542 -3.60 31.55 13.21
C GLY A 542 -4.04 30.13 12.89
N THR A 543 -5.27 29.95 12.41
CA THR A 543 -5.87 28.63 12.17
C THR A 543 -5.45 27.98 10.84
N GLY A 544 -4.89 28.77 9.90
CA GLY A 544 -4.34 28.28 8.64
C GLY A 544 -2.82 28.14 8.64
N LEU A 545 -2.28 27.59 7.57
CA LEU A 545 -0.86 27.66 7.26
C LEU A 545 -0.57 28.87 6.39
N TYR A 546 0.52 29.56 6.67
CA TYR A 546 0.94 30.75 5.93
C TYR A 546 1.97 30.37 4.88
N SER A 547 1.79 30.91 3.68
CA SER A 547 2.72 30.82 2.55
C SER A 547 2.56 32.07 1.67
N VAL A 548 2.91 32.00 0.40
CA VAL A 548 2.77 33.12 -0.53
C VAL A 548 1.96 32.73 -1.77
N ASP A 549 1.33 33.74 -2.36
CA ASP A 549 0.70 33.64 -3.67
C ASP A 549 1.72 33.87 -4.81
N ASN A 550 1.23 33.86 -6.06
CA ASN A 550 2.05 34.07 -7.26
C ASN A 550 2.74 35.46 -7.35
N ASN A 551 2.34 36.42 -6.51
CA ASN A 551 2.80 37.78 -6.47
C ASN A 551 3.64 38.08 -5.21
N SER A 552 4.07 37.07 -4.48
CA SER A 552 4.78 37.18 -3.20
C SER A 552 3.95 37.74 -2.05
N ASN A 553 2.63 37.90 -2.17
CA ASN A 553 1.81 38.29 -1.04
C ASN A 553 1.65 37.13 -0.06
N ILE A 554 1.74 37.42 1.21
CA ILE A 554 1.49 36.43 2.27
C ILE A 554 0.01 36.03 2.19
N THR A 555 -0.23 34.74 2.08
CA THR A 555 -1.55 34.15 2.05
C THR A 555 -1.60 32.96 3.03
N TYR A 556 -2.79 32.48 3.36
CA TYR A 556 -2.95 31.34 4.24
C TYR A 556 -4.02 30.38 3.70
N ASN A 557 -3.85 29.11 4.02
CA ASN A 557 -4.72 28.06 3.54
C ASN A 557 -4.72 26.85 4.48
N CYS A 558 -5.58 25.88 4.25
CA CYS A 558 -5.62 24.61 4.95
C CYS A 558 -5.82 23.43 3.98
N GLY A 559 -5.37 22.25 4.35
CA GLY A 559 -5.54 21.03 3.56
C GLY A 559 -4.45 19.99 3.82
N THR A 560 -4.76 18.73 3.50
CA THR A 560 -3.77 17.64 3.49
C THR A 560 -2.67 17.88 2.45
N SER A 561 -2.96 18.66 1.40
CA SER A 561 -1.99 19.12 0.40
C SER A 561 -0.86 19.97 1.00
N PHE A 562 -1.05 20.51 2.18
CA PHE A 562 -0.07 21.36 2.86
C PHE A 562 0.61 20.67 4.05
N SER A 563 0.02 19.61 4.59
CA SER A 563 0.68 18.74 5.56
C SER A 563 1.69 17.79 4.90
N ALA A 564 1.41 17.30 3.69
CA ALA A 564 2.29 16.40 2.95
C ALA A 564 3.68 16.99 2.67
N PRO A 565 3.84 18.24 2.16
CA PRO A 565 5.16 18.81 1.90
C PRO A 565 6.00 18.99 3.17
N LEU A 566 5.40 19.18 4.34
CA LEU A 566 6.15 19.28 5.59
C LEU A 566 6.79 17.93 5.96
N VAL A 567 6.09 16.83 5.78
CA VAL A 567 6.65 15.47 5.94
C VAL A 567 7.70 15.18 4.86
N ALA A 568 7.45 15.58 3.61
CA ALA A 568 8.41 15.45 2.51
C ALA A 568 9.71 16.19 2.80
N LYS A 569 9.63 17.39 3.37
CA LYS A 569 10.80 18.20 3.79
C LYS A 569 11.62 17.49 4.85
N THR A 570 10.97 16.98 5.90
CA THR A 570 11.66 16.21 6.95
C THR A 570 12.36 14.99 6.35
N MET A 571 11.69 14.22 5.48
CA MET A 571 12.28 13.04 4.84
C MET A 571 13.46 13.40 3.94
N ALA A 572 13.36 14.47 3.14
CA ALA A 572 14.43 14.94 2.27
C ALA A 572 15.64 15.45 3.06
N LEU A 573 15.42 16.09 4.22
CA LEU A 573 16.50 16.49 5.13
C LEU A 573 17.18 15.29 5.78
N VAL A 574 16.41 14.27 6.19
CA VAL A 574 16.98 13.00 6.69
C VAL A 574 17.85 12.36 5.64
N GLU A 575 17.34 12.24 4.42
CA GLU A 575 18.07 11.67 3.29
C GLU A 575 19.35 12.45 2.98
N LYS A 576 19.28 13.77 2.94
CA LYS A 576 20.39 14.66 2.63
C LYS A 576 21.53 14.61 3.65
N GLN A 577 21.20 14.39 4.94
CA GLN A 577 22.19 14.33 6.01
C GLN A 577 22.91 12.98 6.13
N ILE A 578 22.54 12.00 5.30
CA ILE A 578 23.17 10.69 5.24
C ILE A 578 24.10 10.64 4.03
N GLU A 579 25.36 10.27 4.23
CA GLU A 579 26.29 10.07 3.14
C GLU A 579 25.95 8.82 2.32
N GLY A 580 25.89 8.97 1.00
CA GLY A 580 25.56 7.89 0.07
C GLY A 580 24.08 7.65 -0.08
N THR A 581 23.70 6.58 -0.77
CA THR A 581 22.30 6.25 -1.07
C THR A 581 21.76 5.25 -0.06
N VAL A 582 20.71 5.62 0.65
CA VAL A 582 19.98 4.71 1.54
C VAL A 582 18.78 4.11 0.80
N SER A 583 18.29 2.95 1.27
CA SER A 583 17.06 2.40 0.72
C SER A 583 15.84 3.20 1.15
N ARG A 584 14.78 3.15 0.34
CA ARG A 584 13.49 3.74 0.70
C ARG A 584 12.92 3.15 2.00
N GLU A 585 13.15 1.86 2.25
CA GLU A 585 12.76 1.19 3.50
C GLU A 585 13.45 1.83 4.70
N THR A 586 14.72 2.22 4.57
CA THR A 586 15.47 2.89 5.64
C THR A 586 14.92 4.28 5.93
N LEU A 587 14.64 5.07 4.89
CA LEU A 587 14.03 6.40 5.05
C LEU A 587 12.68 6.31 5.76
N ILE A 588 11.81 5.42 5.28
CA ILE A 588 10.49 5.20 5.89
C ILE A 588 10.62 4.70 7.34
N ALA A 589 11.54 3.76 7.59
CA ALA A 589 11.76 3.22 8.94
C ALA A 589 12.23 4.29 9.92
N LEU A 590 13.14 5.18 9.52
CA LEU A 590 13.60 6.31 10.32
C LEU A 590 12.45 7.25 10.68
N MET A 591 11.59 7.57 9.71
CA MET A 591 10.41 8.41 9.93
C MET A 591 9.44 7.74 10.93
N VAL A 592 9.09 6.47 10.72
CA VAL A 592 8.15 5.72 11.57
C VAL A 592 8.71 5.53 12.99
N GLN A 593 10.00 5.21 13.13
CA GLN A 593 10.65 5.00 14.43
C GLN A 593 10.59 6.25 15.31
N ASN A 594 10.68 7.43 14.69
CA ASN A 594 10.78 8.72 15.37
C ASN A 594 9.52 9.57 15.22
N SER A 595 8.38 8.93 14.98
CA SER A 595 7.08 9.60 15.02
C SER A 595 6.47 9.52 16.41
N ASN A 596 5.79 10.60 16.80
CA ASN A 596 5.10 10.74 18.07
C ASN A 596 3.59 10.73 17.88
N ILE A 597 2.87 10.16 18.84
CA ILE A 597 1.42 10.28 18.91
C ILE A 597 1.09 11.71 19.39
N PRO A 598 0.35 12.52 18.62
CA PRO A 598 -0.07 13.85 19.05
C PRO A 598 -0.93 13.77 20.34
N SER A 599 -0.80 14.76 21.21
CA SER A 599 -1.41 14.76 22.55
C SER A 599 -2.94 14.59 22.55
N ALA A 600 -3.62 15.04 21.49
CA ALA A 600 -5.06 14.87 21.34
C ALA A 600 -5.50 13.40 21.23
N PHE A 601 -4.59 12.50 20.90
CA PHE A 601 -4.83 11.06 20.70
C PHE A 601 -4.25 10.19 21.82
N ASP A 602 -3.54 10.76 22.78
CA ASP A 602 -2.99 10.01 23.91
C ASP A 602 -4.07 9.69 24.95
N ARG A 603 -5.08 8.95 24.49
CA ARG A 603 -6.25 8.54 25.30
C ARG A 603 -6.60 7.08 24.99
N PRO A 604 -6.96 6.29 26.01
CA PRO A 604 -7.30 4.86 25.86
C PRO A 604 -8.43 4.61 24.86
N GLU A 605 -9.37 5.54 24.75
CA GLU A 605 -10.58 5.43 23.90
C GLU A 605 -10.23 5.36 22.40
N TYR A 606 -9.14 5.97 21.97
CA TYR A 606 -8.71 5.95 20.57
C TYR A 606 -7.84 4.75 20.21
N ARG A 607 -7.44 3.93 21.16
CA ARG A 607 -6.43 2.89 20.99
C ARG A 607 -6.69 1.96 19.78
N THR A 608 -7.94 1.57 19.56
CA THR A 608 -8.31 0.67 18.45
C THR A 608 -8.38 1.36 17.11
N MET A 609 -8.61 2.68 17.08
CA MET A 609 -8.76 3.49 15.87
C MET A 609 -7.52 4.32 15.56
N LEU A 610 -6.52 4.32 16.45
CA LEU A 610 -5.38 5.23 16.37
C LEU A 610 -4.69 5.18 15.01
N LYS A 611 -4.45 3.96 14.49
CA LYS A 611 -3.78 3.76 13.20
C LYS A 611 -4.59 4.25 12.01
N GLU A 612 -5.92 4.14 12.09
CA GLU A 612 -6.80 4.66 11.03
C GLU A 612 -6.85 6.19 11.02
N LEU A 613 -6.66 6.83 12.18
CA LEU A 613 -6.76 8.27 12.32
C LEU A 613 -5.47 8.99 11.98
N ILE A 614 -4.34 8.49 12.49
CA ILE A 614 -3.03 9.18 12.46
C ILE A 614 -1.88 8.30 11.97
N GLY A 615 -2.14 7.07 11.59
CA GLY A 615 -1.10 6.14 11.15
C GLY A 615 -0.06 5.88 12.24
N TYR A 616 1.20 6.18 11.94
CA TYR A 616 2.31 6.07 12.88
C TYR A 616 2.54 7.34 13.69
N GLY A 617 1.74 8.38 13.48
CA GLY A 617 1.80 9.65 14.19
C GLY A 617 2.46 10.77 13.39
N MET A 618 2.93 11.79 14.08
CA MET A 618 3.61 12.96 13.51
C MET A 618 5.14 12.78 13.60
N PRO A 619 5.88 12.79 12.48
CA PRO A 619 7.33 12.70 12.48
C PRO A 619 7.95 13.86 13.26
N THR A 620 9.06 13.60 13.93
CA THR A 620 9.88 14.67 14.56
C THR A 620 10.79 15.31 13.50
N SER A 621 11.51 16.40 13.87
CA SER A 621 12.46 17.05 12.94
C SER A 621 13.59 16.10 12.51
N ALA A 622 14.15 16.32 11.33
CA ALA A 622 15.22 15.51 10.75
C ALA A 622 16.42 15.36 11.68
N HIS A 623 16.79 16.44 12.40
CA HIS A 623 17.87 16.39 13.38
C HIS A 623 17.61 15.39 14.52
N LYS A 624 16.38 15.35 15.04
CA LYS A 624 15.99 14.42 16.12
C LYS A 624 15.87 12.98 15.61
N ILE A 625 15.54 12.78 14.34
CA ILE A 625 15.48 11.47 13.73
C ILE A 625 16.86 10.83 13.65
N LEU A 626 17.88 11.63 13.30
CA LEU A 626 19.25 11.13 13.09
C LEU A 626 20.10 11.12 14.35
N ASN A 627 19.70 11.84 15.38
CA ASN A 627 20.46 11.97 16.62
C ASN A 627 19.60 11.68 17.84
N GLY A 628 20.04 10.75 18.66
CA GLY A 628 19.42 10.41 19.93
C GLY A 628 20.03 11.15 21.11
N ASN A 629 20.11 10.47 22.24
CA ASN A 629 20.75 10.92 23.47
C ASN A 629 21.57 9.76 24.10
N GLU A 630 22.30 10.05 25.19
CA GLU A 630 23.11 9.04 25.87
C GLU A 630 22.31 7.88 26.47
N HIS A 631 21.01 8.08 26.71
CA HIS A 631 20.12 7.10 27.35
C HIS A 631 19.46 6.14 26.36
N SER A 632 19.77 6.26 25.06
CA SER A 632 19.19 5.39 24.03
C SER A 632 20.12 5.18 22.85
N ILE A 633 20.04 4.01 22.23
CA ILE A 633 20.73 3.72 20.97
C ILE A 633 19.75 3.21 19.93
N ASN A 634 19.89 3.70 18.71
CA ASN A 634 19.16 3.22 17.53
C ASN A 634 20.12 2.39 16.67
N LEU A 635 19.77 1.14 16.42
CA LEU A 635 20.52 0.20 15.57
C LEU A 635 19.76 -0.09 14.30
N VAL A 636 20.35 0.16 13.15
CA VAL A 636 19.75 -0.05 11.82
C VAL A 636 20.32 -1.31 11.20
N PHE A 637 19.46 -2.21 10.74
CA PHE A 637 19.77 -3.37 9.93
C PHE A 637 19.03 -3.25 8.60
N ALA A 638 19.73 -3.37 7.49
CA ALA A 638 19.15 -3.38 6.16
C ALA A 638 19.67 -4.58 5.38
N SER A 639 18.78 -5.35 4.77
CA SER A 639 19.13 -6.56 4.00
C SER A 639 17.92 -7.05 3.20
N ARG A 640 18.00 -8.29 2.66
CA ARG A 640 16.93 -9.00 1.94
C ARG A 640 16.75 -10.41 2.45
N ILE A 641 15.51 -10.84 2.64
CA ILE A 641 15.20 -12.23 3.06
C ILE A 641 14.66 -13.01 1.87
N LYS A 642 15.46 -13.96 1.40
CA LYS A 642 15.07 -14.95 0.36
C LYS A 642 14.13 -16.01 0.94
N PRO A 643 13.39 -16.75 0.11
CA PRO A 643 12.60 -17.89 0.57
C PRO A 643 13.47 -18.88 1.37
N LYS A 644 12.92 -19.43 2.45
CA LYS A 644 13.60 -20.36 3.37
C LYS A 644 14.83 -19.78 4.08
N LYS A 645 14.97 -18.47 4.12
CA LYS A 645 16.00 -17.77 4.89
C LYS A 645 15.35 -16.94 6.00
N GLU A 646 16.16 -16.65 7.02
CA GLU A 646 15.84 -15.75 8.12
C GLU A 646 17.09 -14.99 8.56
N MET A 647 16.91 -13.82 9.16
CA MET A 647 17.99 -13.11 9.84
C MET A 647 17.95 -13.42 11.33
N VAL A 648 19.10 -13.73 11.92
CA VAL A 648 19.25 -13.91 13.37
C VAL A 648 20.47 -13.12 13.83
N PHE A 649 20.23 -12.12 14.66
CA PHE A 649 21.26 -11.30 15.27
C PHE A 649 21.26 -11.52 16.78
N GLU A 650 22.41 -11.96 17.32
CA GLU A 650 22.60 -12.19 18.74
C GLU A 650 23.39 -11.04 19.37
N PHE A 651 22.94 -10.59 20.53
CA PHE A 651 23.57 -9.50 21.25
C PHE A 651 23.40 -9.63 22.78
N MET A 652 24.20 -8.88 23.53
CA MET A 652 24.11 -8.79 24.98
C MET A 652 23.26 -7.60 25.39
N TRP A 653 22.36 -7.80 26.36
CA TRP A 653 21.64 -6.68 26.95
C TRP A 653 22.63 -5.77 27.69
N PRO A 654 22.46 -4.44 27.65
CA PRO A 654 23.39 -3.51 28.27
C PRO A 654 23.45 -3.75 29.78
N GLN A 655 24.64 -3.83 30.33
CA GLN A 655 24.88 -4.14 31.75
C GLN A 655 24.32 -3.02 32.65
N CYS A 656 24.36 -1.75 32.19
CA CYS A 656 23.78 -0.63 32.90
C CYS A 656 22.26 -0.76 33.12
N LEU A 657 21.59 -1.59 32.31
CA LEU A 657 20.17 -1.90 32.45
C LEU A 657 19.92 -3.25 33.14
N ILE A 658 20.95 -3.89 33.72
CA ILE A 658 20.79 -5.14 34.45
C ILE A 658 20.97 -4.84 35.95
N ARG A 659 19.94 -5.16 36.75
CA ARG A 659 19.94 -5.02 38.21
C ARG A 659 19.36 -6.28 38.83
N ASP A 660 20.00 -6.84 39.85
CA ASP A 660 19.56 -8.04 40.56
C ASP A 660 19.21 -9.21 39.62
N ASN A 661 20.08 -9.49 38.64
CA ASN A 661 19.86 -10.49 37.59
C ASN A 661 18.58 -10.32 36.76
N LYS A 662 18.12 -9.07 36.59
CA LYS A 662 16.96 -8.71 35.74
C LYS A 662 17.35 -7.64 34.76
N CYS A 663 16.85 -7.79 33.53
CA CYS A 663 16.96 -6.79 32.47
C CYS A 663 15.81 -5.78 32.59
N TYR A 664 16.13 -4.50 32.63
CA TYR A 664 15.21 -3.35 32.60
C TYR A 664 15.37 -2.58 31.30
N GLY A 665 14.59 -1.51 31.13
CA GLY A 665 14.63 -0.61 29.99
C GLY A 665 13.48 -0.84 29.03
N ASP A 666 13.58 -0.23 27.87
CA ASP A 666 12.57 -0.22 26.83
C ASP A 666 13.17 -0.66 25.50
N VAL A 667 12.42 -1.40 24.70
CA VAL A 667 12.79 -1.76 23.33
C VAL A 667 11.66 -1.46 22.37
N LYS A 668 11.97 -0.65 21.34
CA LYS A 668 11.09 -0.37 20.21
C LYS A 668 11.75 -0.87 18.92
N ILE A 669 11.00 -1.60 18.10
CA ILE A 669 11.50 -2.12 16.83
C ILE A 669 10.54 -1.73 15.73
N THR A 670 11.04 -1.03 14.72
CA THR A 670 10.31 -0.74 13.49
C THR A 670 10.87 -1.61 12.37
N LEU A 671 10.00 -2.38 11.73
CA LEU A 671 10.28 -3.12 10.50
C LEU A 671 9.56 -2.44 9.35
N VAL A 672 10.30 -2.12 8.29
CA VAL A 672 9.75 -1.72 6.99
C VAL A 672 10.25 -2.69 5.94
N SER A 673 9.36 -3.20 5.13
CA SER A 673 9.69 -4.14 4.04
C SER A 673 8.96 -3.77 2.75
N THR A 674 9.51 -4.21 1.64
CA THR A 674 8.87 -4.10 0.32
C THR A 674 8.58 -5.51 -0.21
N PRO A 675 7.46 -6.12 0.20
CA PRO A 675 7.10 -7.47 -0.22
C PRO A 675 6.71 -7.52 -1.71
N THR A 676 6.76 -8.72 -2.28
CA THR A 676 6.20 -8.99 -3.60
C THR A 676 4.70 -8.70 -3.60
N ILE A 677 4.23 -7.98 -4.61
CA ILE A 677 2.82 -7.69 -4.84
C ILE A 677 2.38 -8.36 -6.14
N ASP A 678 1.20 -8.98 -6.10
CA ASP A 678 0.48 -9.45 -7.27
C ASP A 678 -0.96 -8.90 -7.22
N TYR A 679 -1.21 -7.89 -8.02
CA TYR A 679 -2.50 -7.19 -8.04
C TYR A 679 -3.67 -8.07 -8.50
N ASN A 680 -3.42 -9.22 -9.10
CA ASN A 680 -4.47 -10.17 -9.46
C ASN A 680 -5.18 -10.79 -8.25
N TYR A 681 -4.58 -10.69 -7.06
CA TYR A 681 -5.12 -11.29 -5.84
C TYR A 681 -5.94 -10.33 -4.97
N GLY A 682 -6.34 -9.16 -5.47
CA GLY A 682 -7.21 -8.24 -4.74
C GLY A 682 -6.74 -7.95 -3.30
N ASP A 683 -7.59 -8.20 -2.31
CA ASP A 683 -7.23 -7.99 -0.90
C ASP A 683 -6.06 -8.87 -0.40
N GLU A 684 -5.65 -9.87 -1.17
CA GLU A 684 -4.50 -10.71 -0.88
C GLU A 684 -3.27 -10.37 -1.75
N MET A 685 -3.23 -9.22 -2.38
CA MET A 685 -2.18 -8.83 -3.33
C MET A 685 -0.77 -8.80 -2.72
N ILE A 686 -0.63 -8.56 -1.42
CA ILE A 686 0.66 -8.66 -0.73
C ILE A 686 0.96 -10.14 -0.52
N ARG A 687 1.96 -10.67 -1.26
CA ARG A 687 2.24 -12.11 -1.34
C ARG A 687 3.30 -12.60 -0.37
N GLY A 688 4.11 -11.70 0.18
CA GLY A 688 5.16 -12.01 1.15
C GLY A 688 5.03 -11.18 2.43
N ASN A 689 5.52 -11.71 3.53
CA ASN A 689 5.44 -11.08 4.84
C ASN A 689 6.72 -11.31 5.63
N LEU A 690 7.19 -10.28 6.31
CA LEU A 690 8.27 -10.37 7.29
C LEU A 690 7.76 -10.10 8.70
N ASN A 691 8.28 -10.84 9.66
CA ASN A 691 7.94 -10.71 11.08
C ASN A 691 9.19 -10.66 11.93
N VAL A 692 9.12 -9.90 13.03
CA VAL A 692 10.21 -9.77 14.01
C VAL A 692 9.86 -10.54 15.28
N THR A 693 10.86 -11.17 15.86
CA THR A 693 10.80 -11.68 17.23
C THR A 693 12.02 -11.22 18.02
N LEU A 694 11.82 -10.94 19.30
CA LEU A 694 12.89 -10.70 20.25
C LEU A 694 12.78 -11.72 21.39
N SER A 695 13.87 -12.43 21.65
CA SER A 695 13.89 -13.51 22.62
C SER A 695 15.23 -13.60 23.36
N GLN A 696 15.23 -14.29 24.49
CA GLN A 696 16.44 -14.76 25.18
C GLN A 696 16.54 -16.28 25.06
N THR A 697 17.77 -16.82 25.16
CA THR A 697 18.00 -18.25 25.32
C THR A 697 18.15 -18.59 26.79
N LYS A 698 17.25 -19.41 27.34
CA LYS A 698 17.31 -19.88 28.73
C LYS A 698 18.43 -20.90 28.92
N ASP A 699 18.82 -21.15 30.16
CA ASP A 699 19.86 -22.10 30.53
C ASP A 699 19.59 -23.55 30.04
N ASN A 700 18.32 -23.91 29.87
CA ASN A 700 17.88 -25.18 29.31
C ASN A 700 17.87 -25.23 27.77
N GLY A 701 18.35 -24.18 27.08
CA GLY A 701 18.39 -24.06 25.62
C GLY A 701 17.07 -23.66 24.97
N THR A 702 15.99 -23.46 25.72
CA THR A 702 14.71 -23.00 25.17
C THR A 702 14.67 -21.48 25.02
N SER A 703 13.89 -20.97 24.05
CA SER A 703 13.72 -19.54 23.84
C SER A 703 12.58 -18.98 24.67
N GLN A 704 12.83 -17.83 25.31
CA GLN A 704 11.82 -16.98 25.93
C GLN A 704 11.56 -15.79 25.05
N TYR A 705 10.34 -15.69 24.50
CA TYR A 705 9.96 -14.60 23.61
C TYR A 705 9.37 -13.44 24.40
N TYR A 706 9.83 -12.22 24.09
CA TYR A 706 9.34 -10.95 24.62
C TYR A 706 8.59 -10.13 23.59
N LEU A 707 9.09 -10.13 22.36
CA LEU A 707 8.34 -9.65 21.20
C LEU A 707 8.09 -10.85 20.28
N LYS A 708 6.87 -10.98 19.81
CA LYS A 708 6.39 -12.00 18.88
C LYS A 708 5.86 -11.28 17.65
N PRO A 709 5.64 -11.98 16.53
CA PRO A 709 4.86 -11.41 15.46
C PRO A 709 3.60 -10.75 16.02
N LEU A 710 3.23 -9.55 15.55
CA LEU A 710 2.13 -8.75 16.13
C LEU A 710 0.85 -9.55 16.34
N TYR A 711 0.55 -10.45 15.40
CA TYR A 711 -0.60 -11.36 15.47
C TYR A 711 -0.45 -12.49 16.52
N LYS A 712 0.70 -12.62 17.18
CA LYS A 712 0.92 -13.58 18.28
C LYS A 712 1.03 -12.89 19.65
N ASP A 713 0.82 -11.60 19.71
CA ASP A 713 0.82 -10.87 20.98
C ASP A 713 -0.43 -11.22 21.80
N GLU A 714 -0.30 -11.26 23.13
CA GLU A 714 -1.39 -11.68 24.04
C GLU A 714 -2.59 -10.74 23.97
N ALA A 715 -2.37 -9.45 23.72
CA ALA A 715 -3.44 -8.48 23.52
C ALA A 715 -4.29 -8.77 22.27
N VAL A 716 -3.71 -9.43 21.28
CA VAL A 716 -4.38 -9.85 20.03
C VAL A 716 -4.93 -11.27 20.15
N ARG A 717 -4.36 -12.10 21.05
CA ARG A 717 -4.78 -13.50 21.29
C ARG A 717 -6.18 -13.66 21.88
N GLU A 718 -6.71 -12.66 22.54
CA GLU A 718 -8.12 -12.69 22.99
C GLU A 718 -9.09 -12.76 21.79
N HIS A 719 -8.61 -12.52 20.58
CA HIS A 719 -9.41 -12.48 19.35
C HIS A 719 -8.91 -13.42 18.23
N GLY A 720 -7.78 -14.19 18.36
CA GLY A 720 -7.22 -14.76 17.15
C GLY A 720 -6.56 -16.12 17.18
N GLU A 721 -7.32 -17.21 16.94
CA GLU A 721 -6.78 -18.50 16.48
C GLU A 721 -6.73 -18.62 14.95
N TYR A 722 -7.44 -17.78 14.20
CA TYR A 722 -7.67 -17.90 12.77
C TYR A 722 -7.06 -16.74 11.97
N GLU A 723 -6.67 -17.01 10.75
CA GLU A 723 -6.07 -16.06 9.82
C GLU A 723 -6.91 -14.79 9.63
N TRP A 724 -8.23 -14.93 9.50
CA TRP A 724 -9.14 -13.80 9.31
C TRP A 724 -9.11 -12.79 10.47
N GLN A 725 -8.92 -13.27 11.69
CA GLN A 725 -8.82 -12.42 12.88
C GLN A 725 -7.52 -11.60 12.85
N LEU A 726 -6.43 -12.24 12.40
CA LEU A 726 -5.12 -11.62 12.30
C LEU A 726 -5.06 -10.57 11.19
N ILE A 727 -5.86 -10.76 10.14
CA ILE A 727 -5.97 -9.85 9.01
C ILE A 727 -6.88 -8.67 9.34
N ASN A 728 -8.05 -8.90 9.99
CA ASN A 728 -9.03 -7.86 10.28
C ASN A 728 -8.46 -6.70 11.10
N GLU A 729 -7.41 -6.95 11.86
CA GLU A 729 -6.71 -5.91 12.62
C GLU A 729 -5.54 -5.28 11.83
N ASN A 730 -5.43 -5.55 10.52
CA ASN A 730 -4.39 -5.04 9.63
C ASN A 730 -2.96 -5.29 10.11
N MET A 731 -2.72 -6.41 10.81
CA MET A 731 -1.42 -6.67 11.43
C MET A 731 -0.56 -7.67 10.68
N LYS A 732 -1.17 -8.72 10.12
CA LYS A 732 -0.37 -9.84 9.62
C LYS A 732 0.42 -9.50 8.35
N TRP A 733 -0.21 -8.93 7.35
CA TRP A 733 0.38 -8.77 6.01
C TRP A 733 0.89 -7.38 5.70
N GLN A 734 0.74 -6.41 6.62
CA GLN A 734 1.20 -5.05 6.38
C GLN A 734 2.74 -4.95 6.26
N PRO A 735 3.25 -4.10 5.35
CA PRO A 735 4.69 -3.94 5.12
C PRO A 735 5.44 -3.24 6.26
N ILE A 736 4.76 -2.41 7.04
CA ILE A 736 5.34 -1.62 8.13
C ILE A 736 4.80 -2.13 9.46
N LYS A 737 5.69 -2.51 10.37
CA LYS A 737 5.34 -3.05 11.69
C LYS A 737 6.16 -2.37 12.78
N VAL A 738 5.48 -2.01 13.86
CA VAL A 738 6.12 -1.43 15.04
C VAL A 738 5.86 -2.35 16.24
N TYR A 739 6.92 -2.73 16.91
CA TYR A 739 6.92 -3.57 18.09
C TYR A 739 7.46 -2.76 19.26
N HIS A 740 6.85 -2.91 20.43
CA HIS A 740 7.27 -2.18 21.62
C HIS A 740 7.14 -3.04 22.86
N LYS A 741 8.14 -2.98 23.73
CA LYS A 741 8.13 -3.66 25.04
C LYS A 741 8.95 -2.90 26.06
N GLU A 742 8.29 -2.50 27.15
CA GLU A 742 8.94 -1.93 28.32
C GLU A 742 9.06 -2.95 29.44
N PHE A 743 10.24 -3.08 30.02
CA PHE A 743 10.56 -3.97 31.12
C PHE A 743 10.52 -3.26 32.48
N LYS A 744 9.40 -2.62 32.80
CA LYS A 744 9.21 -1.83 34.04
C LYS A 744 9.57 -2.58 35.34
N ARG A 745 9.24 -3.88 35.41
CA ARG A 745 9.49 -4.74 36.58
C ARG A 745 10.72 -5.60 36.43
N GLY A 746 11.46 -5.37 35.34
CA GLY A 746 12.54 -6.23 34.93
C GLY A 746 12.08 -7.62 34.47
N THR A 747 12.92 -8.26 33.66
CA THR A 747 12.77 -9.66 33.26
C THR A 747 14.02 -10.42 33.61
N THR A 748 13.94 -11.73 33.87
CA THR A 748 15.11 -12.57 34.21
C THR A 748 16.16 -12.43 33.11
N HIS A 749 17.39 -12.19 33.53
CA HIS A 749 18.51 -12.07 32.61
C HIS A 749 18.96 -13.48 32.16
N TYR A 750 18.78 -13.76 30.88
CA TYR A 750 19.44 -14.86 30.19
C TYR A 750 20.22 -14.27 29.02
N SER A 751 21.19 -15.01 28.48
CA SER A 751 22.09 -14.56 27.44
C SER A 751 22.34 -15.69 26.42
N PRO A 752 22.43 -15.41 25.12
CA PRO A 752 22.25 -14.09 24.46
C PRO A 752 20.79 -13.71 24.21
N TRP A 753 20.60 -12.43 23.92
CA TRP A 753 19.37 -11.95 23.29
C TRP A 753 19.43 -12.19 21.79
N LYS A 754 18.28 -12.46 21.17
CA LYS A 754 18.16 -12.76 19.74
C LYS A 754 17.08 -11.91 19.10
N LEU A 755 17.49 -11.08 18.15
CA LEU A 755 16.61 -10.43 17.19
C LEU A 755 16.50 -11.33 15.96
N ARG A 756 15.29 -11.76 15.60
CA ARG A 756 15.05 -12.64 14.46
C ARG A 756 14.04 -12.03 13.50
N VAL A 757 14.34 -12.06 12.20
CA VAL A 757 13.41 -11.72 11.13
C VAL A 757 13.08 -12.97 10.36
N SER A 758 11.81 -13.32 10.29
CA SER A 758 11.33 -14.50 9.58
C SER A 758 10.42 -14.10 8.42
N ARG A 759 10.44 -14.89 7.34
CA ARG A 759 9.60 -14.73 6.15
C ARG A 759 8.46 -15.74 6.14
N GLU A 760 7.30 -15.28 5.71
CA GLU A 760 6.11 -16.09 5.42
C GLU A 760 5.56 -15.68 4.05
N ASP A 761 5.31 -16.64 3.17
CA ASP A 761 4.76 -16.38 1.83
C ASP A 761 3.36 -16.96 1.72
N ARG A 762 2.48 -16.27 0.97
CA ARG A 762 1.20 -16.83 0.52
C ARG A 762 1.43 -17.92 -0.53
N ASP A 763 0.41 -18.73 -0.79
CA ASP A 763 0.36 -19.66 -1.92
C ASP A 763 0.51 -18.90 -3.25
N PHE A 764 1.07 -19.57 -4.26
CA PHE A 764 1.36 -19.00 -5.59
C PHE A 764 2.18 -17.70 -5.56
N ASN A 765 2.92 -17.46 -4.48
CA ASN A 765 3.89 -16.38 -4.50
C ASN A 765 4.94 -16.69 -5.58
N VAL A 766 5.15 -15.75 -6.49
CA VAL A 766 6.25 -15.85 -7.45
C VAL A 766 7.55 -15.94 -6.64
N VAL A 767 8.35 -16.95 -6.95
CA VAL A 767 9.64 -17.14 -6.27
C VAL A 767 10.51 -15.94 -6.59
N ASP A 768 10.58 -15.02 -5.65
CA ASP A 768 11.44 -13.85 -5.73
C ASP A 768 12.86 -14.29 -5.33
N ASN A 769 13.70 -14.55 -6.33
CA ASN A 769 15.09 -14.94 -6.12
C ASN A 769 15.92 -13.81 -5.50
N GLU A 770 15.50 -12.56 -5.65
CA GLU A 770 16.13 -11.39 -5.06
C GLU A 770 15.83 -11.26 -3.55
N GLY A 771 14.70 -11.78 -3.11
CA GLY A 771 14.25 -11.70 -1.72
C GLY A 771 13.52 -10.40 -1.38
N ILE A 772 12.81 -10.39 -0.25
CA ILE A 772 12.08 -9.22 0.26
C ILE A 772 13.08 -8.26 0.90
N PRO A 773 13.26 -7.04 0.35
CA PRO A 773 14.09 -6.04 0.99
C PRO A 773 13.41 -5.52 2.25
N PHE A 774 14.23 -5.22 3.27
CA PHE A 774 13.73 -4.69 4.53
C PHE A 774 14.75 -3.83 5.25
N THR A 775 14.24 -2.97 6.12
CA THR A 775 15.03 -2.31 7.16
C THR A 775 14.37 -2.50 8.52
N ILE A 776 15.19 -2.79 9.51
CA ILE A 776 14.81 -2.76 10.91
C ILE A 776 15.57 -1.64 11.62
N ILE A 777 14.84 -0.91 12.45
CA ILE A 777 15.45 -0.03 13.45
C ILE A 777 15.06 -0.57 14.82
N MET A 778 16.06 -0.93 15.61
CA MET A 778 15.90 -1.36 17.01
C MET A 778 16.44 -0.29 17.94
N THR A 779 15.57 0.29 18.76
CA THR A 779 15.95 1.20 19.82
C THR A 779 15.95 0.47 21.16
N ILE A 780 17.03 0.60 21.92
CA ILE A 780 17.09 0.20 23.31
C ILE A 780 17.32 1.45 24.13
N SER A 781 16.52 1.68 25.17
CA SER A 781 16.56 2.90 25.95
C SER A 781 16.35 2.67 27.45
N ASP A 782 16.90 3.59 28.24
CA ASP A 782 16.58 3.75 29.65
C ASP A 782 15.49 4.79 29.85
N THR A 783 14.30 4.36 30.26
CA THR A 783 13.17 5.25 30.53
C THR A 783 13.35 6.12 31.77
N SER A 784 14.30 5.75 32.68
CA SER A 784 14.65 6.56 33.84
C SER A 784 15.63 7.72 33.53
N LEU A 785 16.24 7.68 32.34
CA LEU A 785 17.25 8.68 31.92
C LEU A 785 18.46 8.80 32.86
N GLU A 786 18.90 7.67 33.43
CA GLU A 786 20.03 7.60 34.36
C GLU A 786 21.25 6.90 33.78
N ALA A 787 21.02 5.88 32.92
CA ALA A 787 22.07 5.04 32.39
C ALA A 787 22.60 5.54 31.04
N ASN A 788 23.89 5.44 30.79
CA ASN A 788 24.49 5.67 29.47
C ASN A 788 24.40 4.38 28.62
N VAL A 789 23.27 4.21 27.96
CA VAL A 789 22.96 3.05 27.12
C VAL A 789 23.73 3.11 25.81
N TYR A 790 23.89 4.30 25.24
CA TYR A 790 24.50 4.50 23.93
C TYR A 790 25.94 3.99 23.87
N ASP A 791 26.80 4.50 24.74
CA ASP A 791 28.22 4.15 24.72
C ASP A 791 28.44 2.67 25.08
N GLU A 792 27.67 2.16 26.04
CA GLU A 792 27.84 0.79 26.49
C GLU A 792 27.47 -0.24 25.42
N ILE A 793 26.31 -0.07 24.75
CA ILE A 793 25.92 -0.99 23.65
C ILE A 793 26.93 -0.88 22.51
N ARG A 794 27.33 0.33 22.14
CA ARG A 794 28.31 0.53 21.09
C ARG A 794 29.61 -0.18 21.38
N GLN A 795 30.15 -0.04 22.59
CA GLN A 795 31.38 -0.73 23.02
C GLN A 795 31.22 -2.25 23.04
N THR A 796 30.10 -2.74 23.53
CA THR A 796 29.79 -4.18 23.59
C THR A 796 29.71 -4.78 22.19
N LEU A 797 29.04 -4.13 21.25
CA LEU A 797 28.94 -4.60 19.85
C LEU A 797 30.32 -4.65 19.18
N VAL A 798 31.14 -3.62 19.36
CA VAL A 798 32.52 -3.59 18.84
C VAL A 798 33.37 -4.70 19.46
N ALA A 799 33.25 -4.93 20.77
CA ALA A 799 33.97 -6.01 21.46
C ALA A 799 33.53 -7.39 20.98
N GLN A 800 32.30 -7.56 20.54
CA GLN A 800 31.77 -8.79 19.91
C GLN A 800 32.16 -8.93 18.43
N GLY A 801 32.88 -7.95 17.84
CA GLY A 801 33.31 -7.97 16.45
C GLY A 801 32.20 -7.52 15.47
N VAL A 802 31.12 -6.93 15.97
CA VAL A 802 30.08 -6.35 15.13
C VAL A 802 30.59 -5.05 14.51
N GLN A 803 30.54 -4.96 13.21
CA GLN A 803 30.91 -3.75 12.50
C GLN A 803 29.74 -2.77 12.53
N ILE A 804 29.97 -1.59 13.08
CA ILE A 804 28.98 -0.50 13.17
C ILE A 804 29.57 0.78 12.61
N SER A 805 28.70 1.65 12.10
CA SER A 805 29.05 2.98 11.62
C SER A 805 27.93 3.96 11.93
N ASP A 806 28.27 5.24 12.11
CA ASP A 806 27.29 6.32 12.23
C ASP A 806 26.54 6.46 10.93
N ILE A 807 25.21 6.58 10.98
CA ILE A 807 24.38 6.65 9.78
C ILE A 807 24.73 7.85 8.89
N GLN A 808 25.13 8.96 9.51
CA GLN A 808 25.50 10.19 8.79
C GLN A 808 26.81 10.06 8.01
N THR A 809 27.72 9.18 8.47
CA THR A 809 29.04 8.96 7.85
C THR A 809 29.16 7.57 7.20
N ALA A 810 28.11 6.77 7.26
CA ALA A 810 28.10 5.47 6.62
C ALA A 810 28.05 5.64 5.10
N ALA A 811 29.23 5.78 4.48
CA ALA A 811 29.37 5.66 3.04
C ALA A 811 28.77 4.32 2.59
N ARG A 812 27.45 4.31 2.31
CA ARG A 812 26.66 3.19 1.82
C ARG A 812 26.11 2.26 2.92
N ILE A 813 24.89 2.50 3.34
CA ILE A 813 23.99 1.40 3.61
C ILE A 813 23.72 0.76 2.23
N THR A 814 24.71 0.07 1.70
CA THR A 814 24.59 -0.61 0.41
C THR A 814 23.81 -1.87 0.63
N GLN A 815 22.54 -1.83 0.28
CA GLN A 815 21.97 -3.02 -0.33
C GLN A 815 22.72 -3.21 -1.66
N ARG A 816 23.48 -4.28 -1.80
CA ARG A 816 23.83 -4.78 -3.12
C ARG A 816 22.54 -5.20 -3.77
N ILE A 817 22.03 -4.34 -4.64
CA ILE A 817 20.92 -4.61 -5.56
C ILE A 817 21.41 -5.66 -6.55
#